data_4b638b5c75ee91cf498cb31ebaf4b82f
#
_entry.id   4b638b5c75ee91cf498cb31ebaf4b82f
#
_cell.length_a   1.000
_cell.length_b   1.000
_cell.length_c   1.000
_cell.angle_alpha   90.00
_cell.angle_beta   90.00
_cell.angle_gamma   90.00
#
_symmetry.space_group_name_H-M   'P 1'
#
loop_
_entity.id
_entity.type
_entity.pdbx_description
1 polymer ?
#
loop_
_entity_poly.entity_id
_entity_poly.type
_entity_poly.pdbx_seq_one_letter_code
_entity_poly.pdbx_strand_id
1 'polypeptide(L)'
;MAAADPCLNIKIDPQNLQIQTHTVEKLLEPLIIQVTTLMNCPQNPSGKRKGCSKRARVILASVEEATWNLLDKGEKIAKEAPVLMEELNAALHEVRKESEALKITAKKFTDDPCSLSKREAVVQIARALLTAVTRLLILADMIDVSYLLQHLTTVQRMLMSLRNVSSKSELQKTYQHLQKELKKLDHLAFKRQQDLKSNSHRDEIAAARASLKETSPLLHSVCSACLEHSDVDSLTASKDSVCKEIQNALDVISNASQGIGHPKVQQVPQSASLGSALDELASLVALDSITVSEDQIRPSLEKRLEGIISGAALLADSSCTRDLHRERIITECNAIRQALQDLLSEYMNNADKKERGNALNAAIDNMCKKTRDLRRQLRKAIIDHISDSFMDTTVPLLVLTEAAKSGHEKEIKEYAAIFTEHTQRLIEVANLACSVSTNEEGISIVQTAANHLETLYPQVINAAIALAAKPKSQVVKSNMEMYKATWENHIRVLTEAVDDITSIDDFLGVSESHILEDVNKCIIALREQNPDELDRAAGALRGRAARVVDIVSGEMDNYETGAYTEGVMRNVRYLSNAVIPEFITQVNTALENLSRNTIHLFDDNQFVDISKKIYDTVHDIRCSVMMIRSPEELEDVSDLEEDHDAHSRTSIQTEGKTDRAKMTQLPEAEKEKIAEQVADFKKVKSELDKEIEIWDDTSNDIIVLAKRMCVIMMEMTDFTRGRGPLKNTSDVINAAKMISESGSRMDVLARLISNQCPDWSCKQDLLAYLEQIKLYSHQLKICSQVKAEIQNLGGELIMSALDSVTSLIQAAKNLMNAVVQTVKMSYIASTKIIRIQSPAGPRHPVVMWRMKAPEKKPLIKKEKPEEIYAAVRRGSAKKKIHPIQIMSEFRGREIP
;
A
#
# COMPACT_ATOMS: atom_id res chain seq x y z
N MET A 1 -12.39 50.07 -28.86
CA MET A 1 -11.77 48.92 -29.49
C MET A 1 -11.70 47.84 -28.43
N ALA A 2 -12.64 46.92 -28.45
CA ALA A 2 -12.67 45.77 -27.55
C ALA A 2 -11.51 44.83 -27.93
N ALA A 3 -10.58 44.64 -27.00
CA ALA A 3 -9.53 43.64 -27.15
C ALA A 3 -10.21 42.27 -27.23
N ALA A 4 -9.96 41.56 -28.32
CA ALA A 4 -10.39 40.18 -28.49
C ALA A 4 -9.91 39.37 -27.27
N ASP A 5 -10.84 38.75 -26.57
CA ASP A 5 -10.55 37.78 -25.52
C ASP A 5 -9.64 36.69 -26.10
N PRO A 6 -8.53 36.34 -25.43
CA PRO A 6 -7.73 35.22 -25.86
C PRO A 6 -8.64 33.96 -25.73
N CYS A 7 -8.84 33.31 -26.87
CA CYS A 7 -9.58 32.05 -26.94
C CYS A 7 -9.21 31.15 -25.73
N LEU A 8 -10.16 30.92 -24.84
CA LEU A 8 -10.07 29.91 -23.82
C LEU A 8 -9.75 28.60 -24.52
N ASN A 9 -8.58 28.04 -24.27
CA ASN A 9 -8.08 26.85 -24.95
C ASN A 9 -8.81 25.60 -24.36
N ILE A 10 -10.13 25.54 -24.59
CA ILE A 10 -10.94 24.38 -24.22
C ILE A 10 -10.68 23.31 -25.29
N LYS A 11 -9.90 22.30 -24.90
CA LYS A 11 -9.56 21.16 -25.77
C LYS A 11 -10.62 20.08 -25.62
N ILE A 12 -11.82 20.32 -26.11
CA ILE A 12 -12.88 19.31 -26.14
C ILE A 12 -12.81 18.61 -27.50
N ASP A 13 -12.71 17.27 -27.47
CA ASP A 13 -13.01 16.44 -28.63
C ASP A 13 -14.51 16.13 -28.63
N PRO A 14 -15.31 16.71 -29.54
CA PRO A 14 -16.75 16.50 -29.58
C PRO A 14 -17.18 15.06 -29.91
N GLN A 15 -16.24 14.25 -30.43
CA GLN A 15 -16.49 12.87 -30.81
C GLN A 15 -16.15 11.83 -29.74
N ASN A 16 -15.38 12.23 -28.74
CA ASN A 16 -14.88 11.31 -27.70
C ASN A 16 -15.18 11.81 -26.29
N LEU A 17 -16.45 12.10 -26.02
CA LEU A 17 -16.92 12.59 -24.73
C LEU A 17 -16.94 11.47 -23.69
N GLN A 18 -16.11 11.57 -22.65
CA GLN A 18 -16.10 10.67 -21.53
C GLN A 18 -16.64 11.35 -20.27
N ILE A 19 -17.36 10.60 -19.44
CA ILE A 19 -17.83 11.07 -18.13
C ILE A 19 -16.64 11.20 -17.20
N GLN A 20 -16.24 12.43 -16.89
CA GLN A 20 -15.07 12.74 -16.06
C GLN A 20 -15.41 12.93 -14.58
N THR A 21 -16.67 13.20 -14.23
CA THR A 21 -17.08 13.63 -12.89
C THR A 21 -18.14 12.74 -12.27
N HIS A 22 -18.12 12.67 -10.95
CA HIS A 22 -19.15 11.99 -10.17
C HIS A 22 -20.50 12.70 -10.23
N THR A 23 -20.51 14.02 -10.40
CA THR A 23 -21.74 14.80 -10.53
C THR A 23 -22.50 14.41 -11.78
N VAL A 24 -21.82 14.31 -12.94
CA VAL A 24 -22.46 13.87 -14.19
C VAL A 24 -22.97 12.44 -14.05
N GLU A 25 -22.20 11.54 -13.46
CA GLU A 25 -22.59 10.16 -13.22
C GLU A 25 -23.86 10.05 -12.37
N LYS A 26 -23.92 10.77 -11.23
CA LYS A 26 -25.07 10.79 -10.34
C LYS A 26 -26.33 11.38 -11.01
N LEU A 27 -26.17 12.36 -11.89
CA LEU A 27 -27.28 12.94 -12.64
C LEU A 27 -27.82 11.98 -13.70
N LEU A 28 -26.96 11.14 -14.27
CA LEU A 28 -27.37 10.12 -15.27
C LEU A 28 -27.99 8.88 -14.63
N GLU A 29 -27.59 8.50 -13.43
CA GLU A 29 -28.00 7.25 -12.78
C GLU A 29 -29.52 7.04 -12.72
N PRO A 30 -30.36 8.01 -12.29
CA PRO A 30 -31.81 7.83 -12.27
C PRO A 30 -32.39 7.57 -13.63
N LEU A 31 -31.91 8.25 -14.68
CA LEU A 31 -32.36 8.08 -16.04
C LEU A 31 -31.97 6.71 -16.63
N ILE A 32 -30.74 6.26 -16.32
CA ILE A 32 -30.28 4.93 -16.72
C ILE A 32 -31.14 3.85 -16.06
N ILE A 33 -31.46 3.97 -14.77
CA ILE A 33 -32.29 3.02 -14.04
C ILE A 33 -33.70 2.99 -14.64
N GLN A 34 -34.31 4.13 -14.93
CA GLN A 34 -35.63 4.24 -15.49
C GLN A 34 -35.69 3.65 -16.93
N VAL A 35 -34.74 3.99 -17.78
CA VAL A 35 -34.61 3.46 -19.13
C VAL A 35 -34.34 1.96 -19.10
N THR A 36 -33.46 1.47 -18.28
CA THR A 36 -33.17 0.04 -18.13
C THR A 36 -34.41 -0.73 -17.64
N THR A 37 -35.18 -0.15 -16.71
CA THR A 37 -36.40 -0.75 -16.20
C THR A 37 -37.48 -0.78 -17.28
N LEU A 38 -37.58 0.24 -18.14
CA LEU A 38 -38.49 0.26 -19.29
C LEU A 38 -38.13 -0.84 -20.30
N MET A 39 -36.82 -1.03 -20.56
CA MET A 39 -36.32 -2.05 -21.49
C MET A 39 -36.54 -3.49 -20.97
N ASN A 40 -36.44 -3.69 -19.65
CA ASN A 40 -36.54 -4.98 -18.98
C ASN A 40 -37.94 -5.30 -18.46
N CYS A 41 -38.97 -4.56 -18.85
CA CYS A 41 -40.35 -4.88 -18.48
C CYS A 41 -40.68 -6.33 -18.82
N PRO A 42 -41.07 -7.18 -17.83
CA PRO A 42 -41.27 -8.61 -18.09
C PRO A 42 -42.39 -8.87 -19.05
N GLN A 43 -42.16 -9.77 -20.00
CA GLN A 43 -43.21 -10.34 -20.83
C GLN A 43 -44.13 -11.17 -19.93
N ASN A 44 -45.42 -10.87 -19.91
CA ASN A 44 -46.40 -11.73 -19.25
C ASN A 44 -46.59 -13.01 -20.11
N PRO A 45 -46.14 -14.18 -19.61
CA PRO A 45 -46.27 -15.42 -20.42
C PRO A 45 -47.71 -15.94 -20.51
N SER A 46 -48.64 -15.35 -19.79
CA SER A 46 -50.04 -15.74 -19.85
C SER A 46 -50.80 -14.87 -20.86
N GLY A 47 -50.95 -15.37 -22.07
CA GLY A 47 -51.63 -14.75 -23.24
C GLY A 47 -53.13 -14.41 -23.11
N LYS A 48 -53.57 -13.86 -21.96
CA LYS A 48 -54.98 -13.57 -21.73
C LYS A 48 -55.34 -12.12 -21.40
N ARG A 49 -54.42 -11.16 -21.47
CA ARG A 49 -54.79 -9.73 -21.37
C ARG A 49 -53.97 -8.88 -22.35
N LYS A 50 -54.56 -8.55 -23.48
CA LYS A 50 -54.22 -7.37 -24.28
C LYS A 50 -54.49 -6.14 -23.41
N GLY A 51 -53.50 -5.69 -22.63
CA GLY A 51 -53.62 -4.51 -21.78
C GLY A 51 -52.28 -3.80 -21.69
N CYS A 52 -52.29 -2.49 -21.96
CA CYS A 52 -51.17 -1.60 -21.74
C CYS A 52 -50.56 -1.81 -20.36
N SER A 53 -49.24 -1.99 -20.27
CA SER A 53 -48.54 -2.09 -18.98
C SER A 53 -48.61 -0.75 -18.24
N LYS A 54 -49.42 -0.68 -17.15
CA LYS A 54 -49.46 0.51 -16.28
C LYS A 54 -48.07 0.91 -15.80
N ARG A 55 -47.22 -0.08 -15.50
CA ARG A 55 -45.85 0.14 -15.04
C ARG A 55 -45.00 0.81 -16.13
N ALA A 56 -45.06 0.36 -17.36
CA ALA A 56 -44.32 0.98 -18.46
C ALA A 56 -44.73 2.44 -18.69
N ARG A 57 -46.02 2.76 -18.55
CA ARG A 57 -46.52 4.14 -18.66
C ARG A 57 -46.02 5.04 -17.56
N VAL A 58 -45.95 4.55 -16.30
CA VAL A 58 -45.44 5.31 -15.18
C VAL A 58 -43.94 5.59 -15.36
N ILE A 59 -43.20 4.57 -15.80
CA ILE A 59 -41.75 4.73 -16.05
C ILE A 59 -41.52 5.72 -17.19
N LEU A 60 -42.28 5.62 -18.28
CA LEU A 60 -42.19 6.54 -19.42
C LEU A 60 -42.47 7.99 -18.99
N ALA A 61 -43.53 8.23 -18.21
CA ALA A 61 -43.87 9.54 -17.66
C ALA A 61 -42.71 10.08 -16.79
N SER A 62 -42.08 9.24 -15.98
CA SER A 62 -40.92 9.59 -15.15
C SER A 62 -39.68 9.95 -15.99
N VAL A 63 -39.43 9.23 -17.09
CA VAL A 63 -38.33 9.55 -18.05
C VAL A 63 -38.61 10.89 -18.76
N GLU A 64 -39.87 11.13 -19.19
CA GLU A 64 -40.26 12.40 -19.80
C GLU A 64 -40.08 13.58 -18.86
N GLU A 65 -40.50 13.46 -17.59
CA GLU A 65 -40.34 14.49 -16.57
C GLU A 65 -38.87 14.77 -16.24
N ALA A 66 -38.07 13.73 -16.08
CA ALA A 66 -36.64 13.85 -15.86
C ALA A 66 -35.92 14.55 -17.01
N THR A 67 -36.27 14.18 -18.26
CA THR A 67 -35.69 14.79 -19.45
C THR A 67 -36.12 16.24 -19.62
N TRP A 68 -37.37 16.57 -19.32
CA TRP A 68 -37.85 17.95 -19.36
C TRP A 68 -37.15 18.84 -18.33
N ASN A 69 -36.93 18.34 -17.11
CA ASN A 69 -36.19 19.05 -16.06
C ASN A 69 -34.73 19.31 -16.50
N LEU A 70 -34.09 18.35 -17.19
CA LEU A 70 -32.73 18.53 -17.73
C LEU A 70 -32.71 19.56 -18.85
N LEU A 71 -33.70 19.58 -19.72
CA LEU A 71 -33.83 20.58 -20.80
C LEU A 71 -34.04 21.98 -20.25
N ASP A 72 -34.93 22.19 -19.28
CA ASP A 72 -35.17 23.49 -18.65
C ASP A 72 -33.90 24.05 -17.99
N LYS A 73 -33.18 23.19 -17.22
CA LYS A 73 -31.91 23.57 -16.62
C LYS A 73 -30.84 23.83 -17.68
N GLY A 74 -30.72 23.01 -18.70
CA GLY A 74 -29.75 23.17 -19.79
C GLY A 74 -29.95 24.47 -20.56
N GLU A 75 -31.20 24.90 -20.80
CA GLU A 75 -31.53 26.18 -21.46
C GLU A 75 -31.10 27.38 -20.60
N LYS A 76 -31.28 27.29 -19.28
CA LYS A 76 -30.83 28.35 -18.36
C LYS A 76 -29.31 28.46 -18.40
N ILE A 77 -28.63 27.34 -18.33
CA ILE A 77 -27.16 27.27 -18.39
C ILE A 77 -26.65 27.80 -19.75
N ALA A 78 -27.28 27.42 -20.86
CA ALA A 78 -26.87 27.90 -22.18
C ALA A 78 -26.99 29.43 -22.35
N LYS A 79 -27.97 30.06 -21.68
CA LYS A 79 -28.12 31.54 -21.68
C LYS A 79 -27.03 32.25 -20.87
N GLU A 80 -26.51 31.60 -19.84
CA GLU A 80 -25.51 32.15 -18.92
C GLU A 80 -24.06 31.88 -19.39
N ALA A 81 -23.84 30.95 -20.32
CA ALA A 81 -22.52 30.53 -20.77
C ALA A 81 -22.25 30.79 -22.26
N PRO A 82 -21.84 31.98 -22.64
CA PRO A 82 -21.65 32.35 -24.05
C PRO A 82 -20.56 31.56 -24.77
N VAL A 83 -19.60 30.98 -24.03
CA VAL A 83 -18.45 30.26 -24.60
C VAL A 83 -18.83 28.93 -25.24
N LEU A 84 -19.85 28.24 -24.73
CA LEU A 84 -20.31 26.92 -25.23
C LEU A 84 -21.79 26.96 -25.65
N MET A 85 -22.32 28.13 -25.95
CA MET A 85 -23.74 28.31 -26.22
C MET A 85 -24.20 27.53 -27.47
N GLU A 86 -23.40 27.49 -28.52
CA GLU A 86 -23.74 26.79 -29.75
C GLU A 86 -23.79 25.27 -29.56
N GLU A 87 -22.76 24.73 -28.89
CA GLU A 87 -22.65 23.31 -28.58
C GLU A 87 -23.75 22.85 -27.62
N LEU A 88 -24.08 23.65 -26.61
CA LEU A 88 -25.16 23.37 -25.67
C LEU A 88 -26.52 23.42 -26.36
N ASN A 89 -26.77 24.40 -27.20
CA ASN A 89 -28.03 24.49 -27.97
C ASN A 89 -28.19 23.30 -28.96
N ALA A 90 -27.11 22.86 -29.60
CA ALA A 90 -27.12 21.68 -30.42
C ALA A 90 -27.44 20.42 -29.61
N ALA A 91 -26.81 20.24 -28.43
CA ALA A 91 -27.11 19.11 -27.55
C ALA A 91 -28.51 19.13 -26.98
N LEU A 92 -29.04 20.31 -26.62
CA LEU A 92 -30.42 20.48 -26.18
C LEU A 92 -31.42 20.08 -27.29
N HIS A 93 -31.14 20.46 -28.55
CA HIS A 93 -31.96 20.07 -29.68
C HIS A 93 -31.94 18.56 -29.89
N GLU A 94 -30.79 17.91 -29.76
CA GLU A 94 -30.65 16.47 -29.88
C GLU A 94 -31.45 15.74 -28.79
N VAL A 95 -31.36 16.18 -27.55
CA VAL A 95 -32.11 15.60 -26.40
C VAL A 95 -33.62 15.73 -26.65
N ARG A 96 -34.11 16.90 -27.12
CA ARG A 96 -35.54 17.08 -27.49
C ARG A 96 -35.98 16.12 -28.55
N LYS A 97 -35.22 15.99 -29.64
CA LYS A 97 -35.51 15.10 -30.76
C LYS A 97 -35.63 13.63 -30.31
N GLU A 98 -34.64 13.16 -29.53
CA GLU A 98 -34.64 11.76 -29.08
C GLU A 98 -35.69 11.49 -27.99
N SER A 99 -36.02 12.47 -27.14
CA SER A 99 -37.10 12.39 -26.16
C SER A 99 -38.49 12.25 -26.86
N GLU A 100 -38.74 13.04 -27.87
CA GLU A 100 -39.97 12.97 -28.66
C GLU A 100 -40.09 11.61 -29.41
N ALA A 101 -38.99 11.13 -30.01
CA ALA A 101 -38.91 9.83 -30.63
C ALA A 101 -39.15 8.69 -29.64
N LEU A 102 -38.60 8.76 -28.44
CA LEU A 102 -38.84 7.78 -27.36
C LEU A 102 -40.30 7.76 -26.94
N LYS A 103 -40.96 8.92 -26.80
CA LYS A 103 -42.36 9.04 -26.45
C LYS A 103 -43.25 8.35 -27.46
N ILE A 104 -43.04 8.59 -28.75
CA ILE A 104 -43.80 7.99 -29.85
C ILE A 104 -43.59 6.47 -29.88
N THR A 105 -42.34 6.02 -29.76
CA THR A 105 -42.00 4.61 -29.93
C THR A 105 -42.40 3.79 -28.68
N ALA A 106 -42.24 4.34 -27.48
CA ALA A 106 -42.69 3.71 -26.27
C ALA A 106 -44.21 3.59 -26.18
N LYS A 107 -44.96 4.56 -26.73
CA LYS A 107 -46.41 4.46 -26.85
C LYS A 107 -46.81 3.28 -27.74
N LYS A 108 -46.18 3.12 -28.93
CA LYS A 108 -46.40 1.97 -29.83
C LYS A 108 -46.05 0.63 -29.18
N PHE A 109 -45.04 0.59 -28.32
CA PHE A 109 -44.64 -0.58 -27.53
C PHE A 109 -45.63 -0.89 -26.41
N THR A 110 -46.12 0.13 -25.69
CA THR A 110 -47.12 -0.07 -24.62
C THR A 110 -48.44 -0.57 -25.17
N ASP A 111 -48.79 -0.27 -26.41
CA ASP A 111 -49.99 -0.77 -27.09
C ASP A 111 -49.84 -2.25 -27.54
N ASP A 112 -48.62 -2.72 -27.83
CA ASP A 112 -48.32 -4.10 -28.22
C ASP A 112 -46.95 -4.55 -27.62
N PRO A 113 -46.93 -4.92 -26.31
CA PRO A 113 -45.70 -5.27 -25.63
C PRO A 113 -45.05 -6.60 -26.06
N CYS A 114 -45.74 -7.41 -26.86
CA CYS A 114 -45.26 -8.71 -27.34
C CYS A 114 -44.44 -8.64 -28.64
N SER A 115 -44.38 -7.49 -29.29
CA SER A 115 -43.65 -7.30 -30.54
C SER A 115 -42.16 -7.07 -30.30
N LEU A 116 -41.31 -8.00 -30.73
CA LEU A 116 -39.85 -7.89 -30.64
C LEU A 116 -39.34 -6.67 -31.42
N SER A 117 -39.85 -6.39 -32.61
CA SER A 117 -39.40 -5.24 -33.41
C SER A 117 -39.70 -3.90 -32.74
N LYS A 118 -40.84 -3.77 -32.07
CA LYS A 118 -41.20 -2.56 -31.33
C LYS A 118 -40.35 -2.41 -30.09
N ARG A 119 -39.98 -3.50 -29.43
CA ARG A 119 -39.07 -3.51 -28.29
C ARG A 119 -37.67 -3.07 -28.71
N GLU A 120 -37.13 -3.62 -29.78
CA GLU A 120 -35.81 -3.23 -30.32
C GLU A 120 -35.78 -1.76 -30.70
N ALA A 121 -36.84 -1.22 -31.31
CA ALA A 121 -36.95 0.20 -31.61
C ALA A 121 -36.91 1.08 -30.34
N VAL A 122 -37.61 0.70 -29.27
CA VAL A 122 -37.55 1.41 -27.98
C VAL A 122 -36.14 1.37 -27.39
N VAL A 123 -35.49 0.21 -27.44
CA VAL A 123 -34.11 0.06 -26.92
C VAL A 123 -33.14 0.95 -27.68
N GLN A 124 -33.24 1.00 -29.01
CA GLN A 124 -32.34 1.85 -29.81
C GLN A 124 -32.52 3.34 -29.50
N ILE A 125 -33.76 3.81 -29.44
CA ILE A 125 -34.07 5.22 -29.18
C ILE A 125 -33.73 5.59 -27.71
N ALA A 126 -33.99 4.67 -26.79
CA ALA A 126 -33.58 4.88 -25.38
C ALA A 126 -32.07 5.04 -25.24
N ARG A 127 -31.30 4.26 -25.99
CA ARG A 127 -29.81 4.43 -26.02
C ARG A 127 -29.42 5.76 -26.65
N ALA A 128 -30.08 6.16 -27.75
CA ALA A 128 -29.84 7.46 -28.38
C ALA A 128 -30.15 8.63 -27.42
N LEU A 129 -31.25 8.55 -26.69
CA LEU A 129 -31.57 9.55 -25.65
C LEU A 129 -30.54 9.61 -24.55
N LEU A 130 -30.12 8.46 -24.02
CA LEU A 130 -29.05 8.42 -23.00
C LEU A 130 -27.75 9.04 -23.50
N THR A 131 -27.37 8.78 -24.75
CA THR A 131 -26.20 9.37 -25.39
C THR A 131 -26.32 10.89 -25.50
N ALA A 132 -27.48 11.37 -25.98
CA ALA A 132 -27.74 12.81 -26.09
C ALA A 132 -27.74 13.53 -24.74
N VAL A 133 -28.38 12.93 -23.72
CA VAL A 133 -28.35 13.48 -22.33
C VAL A 133 -26.94 13.46 -21.74
N THR A 134 -26.20 12.40 -21.97
CA THR A 134 -24.80 12.32 -21.52
C THR A 134 -23.96 13.44 -22.11
N ARG A 135 -24.11 13.67 -23.43
CA ARG A 135 -23.43 14.77 -24.12
C ARG A 135 -23.80 16.14 -23.55
N LEU A 136 -25.07 16.38 -23.29
CA LEU A 136 -25.55 17.61 -22.70
C LEU A 136 -24.94 17.85 -21.31
N LEU A 137 -24.92 16.82 -20.47
CA LEU A 137 -24.38 16.94 -19.11
C LEU A 137 -22.87 17.14 -19.10
N ILE A 138 -22.14 16.50 -20.00
CA ILE A 138 -20.68 16.72 -20.14
C ILE A 138 -20.40 18.15 -20.60
N LEU A 139 -21.16 18.68 -21.54
CA LEU A 139 -21.01 20.09 -21.99
C LEU A 139 -21.36 21.08 -20.88
N ALA A 140 -22.38 20.78 -20.06
CA ALA A 140 -22.70 21.60 -18.89
C ALA A 140 -21.58 21.58 -17.83
N ASP A 141 -20.95 20.41 -17.60
CA ASP A 141 -19.79 20.28 -16.72
C ASP A 141 -18.58 21.12 -17.21
N MET A 142 -18.39 21.23 -18.53
CA MET A 142 -17.31 22.03 -19.12
C MET A 142 -17.45 23.54 -18.89
N ILE A 143 -18.60 24.01 -18.45
CA ILE A 143 -18.75 25.41 -18.06
C ILE A 143 -18.01 25.69 -16.77
N ASP A 144 -18.09 24.80 -15.80
CA ASP A 144 -17.32 24.93 -14.56
C ASP A 144 -15.80 24.93 -14.86
N VAL A 145 -15.38 24.10 -15.82
CA VAL A 145 -13.99 24.11 -16.32
C VAL A 145 -13.65 25.43 -16.97
N SER A 146 -14.53 26.02 -17.81
CA SER A 146 -14.27 27.30 -18.45
C SER A 146 -14.04 28.43 -17.44
N TYR A 147 -14.79 28.41 -16.35
CA TYR A 147 -14.62 29.35 -15.23
C TYR A 147 -13.26 29.23 -14.57
N LEU A 148 -12.82 27.99 -14.30
CA LEU A 148 -11.50 27.70 -13.75
C LEU A 148 -10.40 28.18 -14.70
N LEU A 149 -10.53 27.95 -16.02
CA LEU A 149 -9.55 28.36 -17.03
C LEU A 149 -9.44 29.87 -17.16
N GLN A 150 -10.53 30.64 -16.97
CA GLN A 150 -10.51 32.10 -16.94
C GLN A 150 -9.65 32.64 -15.79
N HIS A 151 -9.82 32.08 -14.57
CA HIS A 151 -8.99 32.47 -13.44
C HIS A 151 -7.53 32.06 -13.62
N LEU A 152 -7.29 30.88 -14.20
CA LEU A 152 -5.95 30.42 -14.54
C LEU A 152 -5.25 31.38 -15.52
N THR A 153 -5.91 31.81 -16.58
CA THR A 153 -5.39 32.79 -17.52
C THR A 153 -5.08 34.16 -16.85
N THR A 154 -5.93 34.54 -15.88
CA THR A 154 -5.70 35.74 -15.09
C THR A 154 -4.44 35.62 -14.23
N VAL A 155 -4.24 34.48 -13.58
CA VAL A 155 -3.03 34.18 -12.77
C VAL A 155 -1.78 34.19 -13.67
N GLN A 156 -1.84 33.58 -14.85
CA GLN A 156 -0.71 33.61 -15.83
C GLN A 156 -0.34 35.02 -16.24
N ARG A 157 -1.33 35.85 -16.49
CA ARG A 157 -1.09 37.27 -16.84
C ARG A 157 -0.42 38.04 -15.68
N MET A 158 -0.87 37.79 -14.45
CA MET A 158 -0.28 38.38 -13.25
C MET A 158 1.14 37.87 -12.99
N LEU A 159 1.42 36.61 -13.25
CA LEU A 159 2.77 36.06 -13.16
C LEU A 159 3.73 36.76 -14.12
N MET A 160 3.31 36.97 -15.36
CA MET A 160 4.10 37.75 -16.36
C MET A 160 4.33 39.18 -15.90
N SER A 161 3.33 39.84 -15.32
CA SER A 161 3.49 41.20 -14.77
C SER A 161 4.49 41.22 -13.63
N LEU A 162 4.41 40.23 -12.73
CA LEU A 162 5.30 40.12 -11.58
C LEU A 162 6.76 39.84 -11.96
N ARG A 163 6.98 39.07 -13.03
CA ARG A 163 8.32 38.84 -13.59
C ARG A 163 9.02 40.12 -14.05
N ASN A 164 8.25 41.09 -14.52
CA ASN A 164 8.74 42.34 -15.12
C ASN A 164 8.67 43.59 -14.21
N VAL A 165 8.37 43.40 -12.93
CA VAL A 165 8.26 44.46 -11.91
C VAL A 165 9.59 45.15 -11.72
N SER A 166 9.55 46.46 -11.58
CA SER A 166 10.73 47.34 -11.48
C SER A 166 10.88 48.04 -10.13
N SER A 167 9.85 47.97 -9.25
CA SER A 167 9.89 48.61 -7.93
C SER A 167 9.27 47.76 -6.83
N LYS A 168 9.75 47.94 -5.58
CA LYS A 168 9.21 47.19 -4.40
C LYS A 168 7.71 47.49 -4.17
N SER A 169 7.25 48.72 -4.40
CA SER A 169 5.85 49.11 -4.25
C SER A 169 4.95 48.39 -5.26
N GLU A 170 5.43 48.27 -6.49
CA GLU A 170 4.74 47.56 -7.56
C GLU A 170 4.75 46.06 -7.30
N LEU A 171 5.87 45.47 -6.82
CA LEU A 171 5.97 44.08 -6.40
C LEU A 171 4.91 43.73 -5.36
N GLN A 172 4.81 44.52 -4.30
CA GLN A 172 3.88 44.27 -3.22
C GLN A 172 2.42 44.32 -3.69
N LYS A 173 2.07 45.30 -4.53
CA LYS A 173 0.72 45.42 -5.08
C LYS A 173 0.36 44.24 -5.99
N THR A 174 1.24 43.94 -6.94
CA THR A 174 1.03 42.82 -7.90
C THR A 174 0.96 41.48 -7.19
N TYR A 175 1.81 41.25 -6.18
CA TYR A 175 1.80 40.03 -5.39
C TYR A 175 0.53 39.88 -4.57
N GLN A 176 0.02 40.92 -3.94
CA GLN A 176 -1.26 40.89 -3.23
C GLN A 176 -2.44 40.55 -4.17
N HIS A 177 -2.43 41.06 -5.38
CA HIS A 177 -3.40 40.71 -6.41
C HIS A 177 -3.26 39.24 -6.84
N LEU A 178 -2.04 38.79 -7.07
CA LEU A 178 -1.73 37.40 -7.41
C LEU A 178 -2.24 36.47 -6.31
N GLN A 179 -1.99 36.77 -5.04
CA GLN A 179 -2.45 35.92 -3.92
C GLN A 179 -4.00 35.81 -3.88
N LYS A 180 -4.72 36.91 -4.18
CA LYS A 180 -6.19 36.86 -4.20
C LYS A 180 -6.70 35.95 -5.32
N GLU A 181 -6.12 36.03 -6.50
CA GLU A 181 -6.51 35.19 -7.64
C GLU A 181 -6.05 33.74 -7.45
N LEU A 182 -4.88 33.48 -6.86
CA LEU A 182 -4.44 32.13 -6.50
C LEU A 182 -5.38 31.46 -5.50
N LYS A 183 -5.91 32.21 -4.50
CA LYS A 183 -6.89 31.66 -3.55
C LYS A 183 -8.20 31.26 -4.25
N LYS A 184 -8.67 32.07 -5.21
CA LYS A 184 -9.86 31.74 -6.00
C LYS A 184 -9.61 30.52 -6.90
N LEU A 185 -8.47 30.51 -7.59
CA LEU A 185 -8.07 29.37 -8.44
C LEU A 185 -7.92 28.09 -7.61
N ASP A 186 -7.30 28.17 -6.44
CA ASP A 186 -7.17 27.03 -5.53
C ASP A 186 -8.53 26.47 -5.11
N HIS A 187 -9.48 27.34 -4.78
CA HIS A 187 -10.85 26.92 -4.41
C HIS A 187 -11.56 26.22 -5.57
N LEU A 188 -11.48 26.77 -6.78
CA LEU A 188 -12.10 26.18 -7.97
C LEU A 188 -11.43 24.85 -8.36
N ALA A 189 -10.09 24.80 -8.31
CA ALA A 189 -9.33 23.59 -8.57
C ALA A 189 -9.60 22.51 -7.52
N PHE A 190 -9.78 22.89 -6.24
CA PHE A 190 -10.18 21.96 -5.18
C PHE A 190 -11.56 21.36 -5.44
N LYS A 191 -12.55 22.21 -5.77
CA LYS A 191 -13.90 21.75 -6.09
C LYS A 191 -13.87 20.76 -7.26
N ARG A 192 -13.11 21.09 -8.33
CA ARG A 192 -12.94 20.23 -9.49
C ARG A 192 -12.27 18.90 -9.12
N GLN A 193 -11.19 18.96 -8.34
CA GLN A 193 -10.47 17.78 -7.83
C GLN A 193 -11.40 16.80 -7.11
N GLN A 194 -12.32 17.30 -6.26
CA GLN A 194 -13.25 16.46 -5.50
C GLN A 194 -14.26 15.73 -6.39
N ASP A 195 -14.63 16.32 -7.52
CA ASP A 195 -15.66 15.78 -8.42
C ASP A 195 -15.10 14.87 -9.53
N LEU A 196 -13.81 14.94 -9.83
CA LEU A 196 -13.19 14.09 -10.86
C LEU A 196 -13.18 12.62 -10.45
N LYS A 197 -13.51 11.73 -11.38
CA LYS A 197 -13.50 10.25 -11.21
C LYS A 197 -12.09 9.67 -11.28
N SER A 198 -11.25 10.21 -12.15
CA SER A 198 -9.88 9.74 -12.34
C SER A 198 -9.02 10.12 -11.14
N ASN A 199 -8.51 9.12 -10.42
CA ASN A 199 -7.58 9.32 -9.32
C ASN A 199 -6.31 10.01 -9.81
N SER A 200 -5.80 9.66 -10.99
CA SER A 200 -4.61 10.29 -11.57
C SER A 200 -4.79 11.80 -11.76
N HIS A 201 -5.92 12.23 -12.36
CA HIS A 201 -6.19 13.67 -12.54
C HIS A 201 -6.41 14.41 -11.22
N ARG A 202 -7.06 13.76 -10.24
CA ARG A 202 -7.24 14.30 -8.89
C ARG A 202 -5.90 14.55 -8.24
N ASP A 203 -4.96 13.63 -8.40
CA ASP A 203 -3.61 13.69 -7.84
C ASP A 203 -2.79 14.78 -8.51
N GLU A 204 -2.84 14.86 -9.81
CA GLU A 204 -2.17 15.89 -10.60
C GLU A 204 -2.63 17.29 -10.15
N ILE A 205 -3.94 17.51 -9.99
CA ILE A 205 -4.48 18.79 -9.51
C ILE A 205 -4.03 19.07 -8.07
N ALA A 206 -4.06 18.07 -7.20
CA ALA A 206 -3.65 18.24 -5.81
C ALA A 206 -2.17 18.61 -5.69
N ALA A 207 -1.29 17.95 -6.47
CA ALA A 207 0.13 18.27 -6.54
C ALA A 207 0.38 19.69 -7.07
N ALA A 208 -0.29 20.05 -8.13
CA ALA A 208 -0.14 21.38 -8.71
C ALA A 208 -0.63 22.49 -7.77
N ARG A 209 -1.72 22.27 -7.05
CA ARG A 209 -2.20 23.19 -6.01
C ARG A 209 -1.20 23.35 -4.86
N ALA A 210 -0.61 22.26 -4.41
CA ALA A 210 0.42 22.28 -3.37
C ALA A 210 1.66 23.04 -3.85
N SER A 211 2.13 22.78 -5.08
CA SER A 211 3.25 23.50 -5.70
C SER A 211 2.99 24.99 -5.78
N LEU A 212 1.80 25.42 -6.20
CA LEU A 212 1.44 26.86 -6.25
C LEU A 212 1.47 27.53 -4.88
N LYS A 213 1.01 26.87 -3.83
CA LYS A 213 1.03 27.39 -2.45
C LYS A 213 2.45 27.59 -1.94
N GLU A 214 3.34 26.68 -2.28
CA GLU A 214 4.73 26.69 -1.84
C GLU A 214 5.58 27.66 -2.66
N THR A 215 5.43 27.66 -3.99
CA THR A 215 6.26 28.45 -4.90
C THR A 215 5.89 29.92 -4.91
N SER A 216 4.64 30.27 -4.59
CA SER A 216 4.20 31.68 -4.58
C SER A 216 4.98 32.56 -3.58
N PRO A 217 5.19 32.17 -2.30
CA PRO A 217 6.05 32.92 -1.38
C PRO A 217 7.52 32.97 -1.80
N LEU A 218 8.04 31.87 -2.38
CA LEU A 218 9.41 31.81 -2.90
C LEU A 218 9.59 32.82 -4.04
N LEU A 219 8.61 32.93 -4.95
CA LEU A 219 8.64 33.90 -6.03
C LEU A 219 8.72 35.35 -5.50
N HIS A 220 7.90 35.67 -4.49
CA HIS A 220 7.94 37.00 -3.86
C HIS A 220 9.30 37.30 -3.26
N SER A 221 9.85 36.35 -2.51
CA SER A 221 11.17 36.47 -1.86
C SER A 221 12.29 36.65 -2.87
N VAL A 222 12.31 35.86 -3.95
CA VAL A 222 13.34 35.95 -5.01
C VAL A 222 13.18 37.22 -5.78
N CYS A 223 11.97 37.67 -6.15
CA CYS A 223 11.75 38.94 -6.82
C CYS A 223 12.21 40.14 -5.97
N SER A 224 11.94 40.06 -4.64
CA SER A 224 12.40 41.10 -3.71
C SER A 224 13.93 41.16 -3.65
N ALA A 225 14.60 40.01 -3.62
CA ALA A 225 16.05 39.91 -3.63
C ALA A 225 16.65 40.39 -4.96
N CYS A 226 16.04 40.05 -6.10
CA CYS A 226 16.45 40.55 -7.42
C CYS A 226 16.33 42.08 -7.58
N LEU A 227 15.30 42.70 -6.98
CA LEU A 227 15.14 44.14 -7.01
C LEU A 227 16.21 44.90 -6.20
N GLU A 228 16.71 44.30 -5.13
CA GLU A 228 17.81 44.88 -4.34
C GLU A 228 19.18 44.57 -4.92
N HIS A 229 19.36 43.46 -5.56
CA HIS A 229 20.65 42.94 -6.03
C HIS A 229 20.53 42.38 -7.45
N SER A 230 20.29 43.28 -8.41
CA SER A 230 20.19 42.93 -9.83
C SER A 230 21.50 42.44 -10.46
N ASP A 231 22.61 42.61 -9.75
CA ASP A 231 23.96 42.20 -10.13
C ASP A 231 24.28 40.74 -9.80
N VAL A 232 23.33 39.99 -9.21
CA VAL A 232 23.54 38.61 -8.79
C VAL A 232 22.80 37.65 -9.72
N ASP A 233 23.51 37.02 -10.65
CA ASP A 233 22.96 36.14 -11.68
C ASP A 233 22.18 34.91 -11.07
N SER A 234 22.64 34.39 -9.94
CA SER A 234 21.97 33.26 -9.27
C SER A 234 20.55 33.60 -8.81
N LEU A 235 20.26 34.86 -8.43
CA LEU A 235 18.91 35.29 -8.08
C LEU A 235 17.99 35.34 -9.32
N THR A 236 18.52 35.81 -10.46
CA THR A 236 17.77 35.82 -11.73
C THR A 236 17.46 34.38 -12.18
N ALA A 237 18.41 33.46 -12.08
CA ALA A 237 18.21 32.04 -12.39
C ALA A 237 17.15 31.41 -11.48
N SER A 238 17.16 31.71 -10.17
CA SER A 238 16.14 31.27 -9.23
C SER A 238 14.76 31.82 -9.58
N LYS A 239 14.65 33.10 -9.91
CA LYS A 239 13.38 33.73 -10.34
C LYS A 239 12.79 33.02 -11.56
N ASP A 240 13.62 32.76 -12.58
CA ASP A 240 13.17 32.09 -13.80
C ASP A 240 12.74 30.66 -13.54
N SER A 241 13.45 29.97 -12.67
CA SER A 241 13.12 28.61 -12.25
C SER A 241 11.77 28.52 -11.51
N VAL A 242 11.54 29.41 -10.54
CA VAL A 242 10.27 29.48 -9.80
C VAL A 242 9.10 29.88 -10.72
N CYS A 243 9.30 30.84 -11.62
CA CYS A 243 8.28 31.22 -12.61
C CYS A 243 7.89 30.02 -13.51
N LYS A 244 8.88 29.25 -13.96
CA LYS A 244 8.65 28.05 -14.77
C LYS A 244 7.89 26.98 -14.01
N GLU A 245 8.22 26.78 -12.74
CA GLU A 245 7.54 25.81 -11.88
C GLU A 245 6.07 26.20 -11.66
N ILE A 246 5.78 27.48 -11.40
CA ILE A 246 4.40 27.97 -11.29
C ILE A 246 3.66 27.79 -12.62
N GLN A 247 4.28 28.12 -13.76
CA GLN A 247 3.64 27.92 -15.07
C GLN A 247 3.32 26.43 -15.32
N ASN A 248 4.25 25.52 -15.01
CA ASN A 248 4.01 24.09 -15.13
C ASN A 248 2.83 23.62 -14.25
N ALA A 249 2.73 24.12 -13.01
CA ALA A 249 1.61 23.79 -12.14
C ALA A 249 0.27 24.30 -12.69
N LEU A 250 0.24 25.48 -13.28
CA LEU A 250 -0.95 26.02 -13.94
C LEU A 250 -1.35 25.20 -15.17
N ASP A 251 -0.38 24.75 -15.97
CA ASP A 251 -0.63 23.90 -17.14
C ASP A 251 -1.17 22.51 -16.72
N VAL A 252 -0.67 21.95 -15.63
CA VAL A 252 -1.19 20.70 -15.06
C VAL A 252 -2.64 20.86 -14.60
N ILE A 253 -2.98 21.93 -13.88
CA ILE A 253 -4.35 22.21 -13.46
C ILE A 253 -5.27 22.35 -14.68
N SER A 254 -4.82 23.06 -15.70
CA SER A 254 -5.57 23.23 -16.96
C SER A 254 -5.89 21.90 -17.63
N ASN A 255 -4.89 21.05 -17.84
CA ASN A 255 -5.03 19.79 -18.54
C ASN A 255 -5.86 18.77 -17.72
N ALA A 256 -5.50 18.56 -16.47
CA ALA A 256 -6.17 17.59 -15.61
C ALA A 256 -7.65 17.95 -15.35
N SER A 257 -7.97 19.25 -15.25
CA SER A 257 -9.36 19.70 -15.11
C SER A 257 -10.22 19.40 -16.33
N GLN A 258 -9.62 19.27 -17.50
CA GLN A 258 -10.28 18.92 -18.76
C GLN A 258 -10.29 17.42 -19.03
N GLY A 259 -9.74 16.61 -18.11
CA GLY A 259 -9.57 15.17 -18.28
C GLY A 259 -8.47 14.79 -19.28
N ILE A 260 -7.58 15.72 -19.58
CA ILE A 260 -6.42 15.49 -20.43
C ILE A 260 -5.29 15.10 -19.49
N GLY A 261 -4.92 13.85 -19.48
CA GLY A 261 -3.72 13.39 -18.77
C GLY A 261 -2.51 14.10 -19.34
N HIS A 262 -1.57 14.50 -18.47
CA HIS A 262 -0.23 14.80 -18.96
C HIS A 262 0.15 13.62 -19.85
N PRO A 263 0.72 13.84 -21.07
CA PRO A 263 1.46 12.77 -21.66
C PRO A 263 2.43 12.37 -20.57
N LYS A 264 2.15 11.24 -19.92
CA LYS A 264 3.20 10.55 -19.17
C LYS A 264 4.31 10.56 -20.18
N VAL A 265 5.31 11.43 -19.98
CA VAL A 265 6.58 11.14 -20.59
C VAL A 265 6.70 9.69 -20.26
N GLN A 266 6.51 8.85 -21.25
CA GLN A 266 6.96 7.50 -21.20
C GLN A 266 8.49 7.61 -21.06
N GLN A 267 8.91 8.05 -19.91
CA GLN A 267 9.85 7.20 -19.24
C GLN A 267 9.07 5.90 -19.15
N VAL A 268 9.13 5.16 -20.23
CA VAL A 268 9.03 3.73 -20.21
C VAL A 268 9.67 3.40 -18.87
N PRO A 269 8.92 2.88 -17.90
CA PRO A 269 9.59 2.34 -16.76
C PRO A 269 10.55 1.34 -17.36
N GLN A 270 11.80 1.71 -17.47
CA GLN A 270 12.90 0.82 -17.77
C GLN A 270 13.09 -0.19 -16.65
N SER A 271 12.19 -0.11 -15.71
CA SER A 271 11.84 -1.17 -14.79
C SER A 271 10.31 -1.18 -14.71
N ALA A 272 9.67 -2.05 -15.43
CA ALA A 272 8.66 -2.86 -14.75
C ALA A 272 9.27 -3.11 -13.38
N SER A 273 8.64 -2.63 -12.29
CA SER A 273 9.32 -2.61 -10.99
C SER A 273 9.92 -4.00 -10.82
N LEU A 274 11.12 -4.10 -10.34
CA LEU A 274 11.79 -5.39 -10.17
C LEU A 274 10.90 -6.36 -9.38
N GLY A 275 10.12 -5.81 -8.42
CA GLY A 275 9.06 -6.51 -7.72
C GLY A 275 7.96 -7.03 -8.63
N SER A 276 7.44 -6.21 -9.55
CA SER A 276 6.42 -6.63 -10.53
C SER A 276 6.94 -7.71 -11.47
N ALA A 277 8.18 -7.59 -11.94
CA ALA A 277 8.81 -8.60 -12.78
C ALA A 277 8.96 -9.95 -12.05
N LEU A 278 9.29 -9.92 -10.75
CA LEU A 278 9.34 -11.12 -9.90
C LEU A 278 7.96 -11.74 -9.72
N ASP A 279 6.90 -10.94 -9.55
CA ASP A 279 5.53 -11.42 -9.43
C ASP A 279 5.02 -12.04 -10.73
N GLU A 280 5.31 -11.41 -11.85
CA GLU A 280 4.98 -11.94 -13.16
C GLU A 280 5.69 -13.24 -13.46
N LEU A 281 6.98 -13.37 -13.06
CA LEU A 281 7.72 -14.62 -13.17
C LEU A 281 7.08 -15.72 -12.32
N ALA A 282 6.76 -15.44 -11.07
CA ALA A 282 6.09 -16.39 -10.17
C ALA A 282 4.73 -16.82 -10.73
N SER A 283 3.95 -15.89 -11.28
CA SER A 283 2.66 -16.17 -11.90
C SER A 283 2.78 -17.05 -13.13
N LEU A 284 3.80 -16.82 -14.00
CA LEU A 284 4.06 -17.64 -15.17
C LEU A 284 4.47 -19.07 -14.80
N VAL A 285 5.30 -19.21 -13.78
CA VAL A 285 5.75 -20.52 -13.27
C VAL A 285 4.57 -21.33 -12.69
N ALA A 286 3.60 -20.65 -12.10
CA ALA A 286 2.39 -21.26 -11.53
C ALA A 286 1.34 -21.64 -12.60
N LEU A 287 1.47 -21.21 -13.86
CA LEU A 287 0.55 -21.58 -14.94
C LEU A 287 0.53 -23.10 -15.19
N ASP A 288 -0.64 -23.58 -15.60
CA ASP A 288 -0.87 -25.00 -15.76
C ASP A 288 -0.07 -25.59 -16.93
N SER A 289 0.93 -26.41 -16.64
CA SER A 289 1.78 -27.07 -17.63
C SER A 289 1.01 -28.01 -18.61
N ILE A 290 -0.24 -28.29 -18.33
CA ILE A 290 -1.12 -29.13 -19.17
C ILE A 290 -1.65 -28.34 -20.37
N THR A 291 -1.77 -27.03 -20.23
CA THR A 291 -2.40 -26.15 -21.24
C THR A 291 -1.41 -25.40 -22.11
N VAL A 292 -0.14 -25.31 -21.72
CA VAL A 292 0.89 -24.50 -22.38
C VAL A 292 2.11 -25.37 -22.71
N SER A 293 2.56 -25.34 -23.97
CA SER A 293 3.77 -26.07 -24.40
C SER A 293 5.06 -25.33 -23.98
N GLU A 294 6.15 -26.08 -23.77
CA GLU A 294 7.47 -25.52 -23.40
C GLU A 294 7.93 -24.45 -24.40
N ASP A 295 7.78 -24.72 -25.71
CA ASP A 295 8.17 -23.80 -26.77
C ASP A 295 7.46 -22.43 -26.67
N GLN A 296 6.30 -22.36 -26.06
CA GLN A 296 5.53 -21.12 -25.86
C GLN A 296 5.94 -20.38 -24.59
N ILE A 297 6.19 -21.11 -23.51
CA ILE A 297 6.45 -20.51 -22.20
C ILE A 297 7.94 -20.16 -22.00
N ARG A 298 8.85 -20.96 -22.54
CA ARG A 298 10.29 -20.82 -22.37
C ARG A 298 10.84 -19.43 -22.75
N PRO A 299 10.56 -18.86 -23.94
CA PRO A 299 11.07 -17.54 -24.30
C PRO A 299 10.59 -16.44 -23.35
N SER A 300 9.37 -16.60 -22.84
CA SER A 300 8.76 -15.64 -21.91
C SER A 300 9.42 -15.70 -20.53
N LEU A 301 9.68 -16.90 -20.00
CA LEU A 301 10.37 -17.11 -18.72
C LEU A 301 11.82 -16.64 -18.79
N GLU A 302 12.55 -17.02 -19.84
CA GLU A 302 13.96 -16.62 -20.02
C GLU A 302 14.11 -15.11 -20.14
N LYS A 303 13.27 -14.45 -20.95
CA LYS A 303 13.30 -12.99 -21.11
C LYS A 303 13.01 -12.25 -19.80
N ARG A 304 12.03 -12.73 -19.02
CA ARG A 304 11.68 -12.12 -17.74
C ARG A 304 12.77 -12.32 -16.70
N LEU A 305 13.33 -13.52 -16.64
CA LEU A 305 14.44 -13.81 -15.73
C LEU A 305 15.66 -12.96 -16.04
N GLU A 306 16.04 -12.81 -17.32
CA GLU A 306 17.17 -11.95 -17.71
C GLU A 306 16.91 -10.47 -17.37
N GLY A 307 15.68 -9.99 -17.50
CA GLY A 307 15.29 -8.65 -17.04
C GLY A 307 15.45 -8.48 -15.52
N ILE A 308 15.02 -9.46 -14.74
CA ILE A 308 15.19 -9.49 -13.28
C ILE A 308 16.66 -9.51 -12.89
N ILE A 309 17.45 -10.36 -13.51
CA ILE A 309 18.90 -10.47 -13.23
C ILE A 309 19.63 -9.19 -13.60
N SER A 310 19.28 -8.55 -14.72
CA SER A 310 19.84 -7.25 -15.10
C SER A 310 19.53 -6.15 -14.06
N GLY A 311 18.28 -6.10 -13.55
CA GLY A 311 17.91 -5.18 -12.49
C GLY A 311 18.62 -5.48 -11.16
N ALA A 312 18.75 -6.76 -10.80
CA ALA A 312 19.48 -7.19 -9.60
C ALA A 312 20.98 -6.88 -9.70
N ALA A 313 21.57 -7.04 -10.89
CA ALA A 313 22.98 -6.69 -11.13
C ALA A 313 23.23 -5.19 -10.98
N LEU A 314 22.33 -4.33 -11.46
CA LEU A 314 22.44 -2.88 -11.28
C LEU A 314 22.45 -2.50 -9.79
N LEU A 315 21.61 -3.14 -8.99
CA LEU A 315 21.61 -2.93 -7.55
C LEU A 315 22.90 -3.45 -6.90
N ALA A 316 23.37 -4.63 -7.29
CA ALA A 316 24.61 -5.21 -6.76
C ALA A 316 25.85 -4.36 -7.13
N ASP A 317 25.87 -3.77 -8.33
CA ASP A 317 26.97 -2.94 -8.81
C ASP A 317 26.94 -1.50 -8.28
N SER A 318 25.85 -1.08 -7.63
CA SER A 318 25.78 0.23 -7.00
C SER A 318 26.94 0.43 -6.01
N SER A 319 27.58 1.59 -6.07
CA SER A 319 28.70 1.96 -5.17
C SER A 319 28.33 1.94 -3.69
N CYS A 320 27.04 2.03 -3.40
CA CYS A 320 26.49 2.03 -2.07
C CYS A 320 26.22 0.62 -1.51
N THR A 321 26.24 -0.42 -2.37
CA THR A 321 25.92 -1.78 -1.93
C THR A 321 27.12 -2.42 -1.23
N ARG A 322 26.90 -2.89 0.00
CA ARG A 322 27.92 -3.60 0.78
C ARG A 322 28.28 -4.92 0.12
N ASP A 323 29.55 -5.33 0.21
CA ASP A 323 30.05 -6.54 -0.43
C ASP A 323 29.27 -7.80 -0.04
N LEU A 324 28.83 -7.89 1.22
CA LEU A 324 27.99 -8.99 1.70
C LEU A 324 26.67 -9.12 0.92
N HIS A 325 25.99 -8.00 0.67
CA HIS A 325 24.73 -7.99 -0.10
C HIS A 325 25.00 -8.27 -1.57
N ARG A 326 26.07 -7.72 -2.12
CA ARG A 326 26.52 -7.98 -3.50
C ARG A 326 26.71 -9.46 -3.75
N GLU A 327 27.51 -10.13 -2.90
CA GLU A 327 27.77 -11.57 -3.01
C GLU A 327 26.50 -12.41 -2.89
N ARG A 328 25.60 -12.07 -1.96
CA ARG A 328 24.33 -12.77 -1.78
C ARG A 328 23.41 -12.59 -2.98
N ILE A 329 23.28 -11.37 -3.52
CA ILE A 329 22.48 -11.11 -4.72
C ILE A 329 22.99 -11.93 -5.90
N ILE A 330 24.31 -11.94 -6.13
CA ILE A 330 24.91 -12.74 -7.21
C ILE A 330 24.66 -14.24 -7.01
N THR A 331 24.76 -14.71 -5.77
CA THR A 331 24.51 -16.12 -5.44
C THR A 331 23.05 -16.50 -5.74
N GLU A 332 22.08 -15.68 -5.34
CA GLU A 332 20.66 -15.94 -5.60
C GLU A 332 20.32 -15.79 -7.10
N CYS A 333 20.96 -14.87 -7.82
CA CYS A 333 20.82 -14.78 -9.29
C CYS A 333 21.28 -16.06 -10.00
N ASN A 334 22.37 -16.66 -9.55
CA ASN A 334 22.85 -17.93 -10.10
C ASN A 334 21.93 -19.09 -9.71
N ALA A 335 21.44 -19.10 -8.47
CA ALA A 335 20.52 -20.13 -7.99
C ALA A 335 19.18 -20.10 -8.75
N ILE A 336 18.64 -18.94 -9.05
CA ILE A 336 17.38 -18.84 -9.79
C ILE A 336 17.55 -19.23 -11.27
N ARG A 337 18.71 -18.93 -11.88
CA ARG A 337 19.03 -19.42 -13.22
C ARG A 337 19.06 -20.95 -13.27
N GLN A 338 19.69 -21.58 -12.29
CA GLN A 338 19.73 -23.04 -12.21
C GLN A 338 18.33 -23.61 -11.99
N ALA A 339 17.54 -23.03 -11.10
CA ALA A 339 16.16 -23.45 -10.86
C ALA A 339 15.28 -23.35 -12.12
N LEU A 340 15.49 -22.34 -12.97
CA LEU A 340 14.79 -22.24 -14.26
C LEU A 340 15.21 -23.34 -15.24
N GLN A 341 16.50 -23.67 -15.31
CA GLN A 341 16.99 -24.76 -16.16
C GLN A 341 16.43 -26.11 -15.73
N ASP A 342 16.39 -26.37 -14.42
CA ASP A 342 15.80 -27.59 -13.85
C ASP A 342 14.29 -27.65 -14.15
N LEU A 343 13.57 -26.54 -14.00
CA LEU A 343 12.15 -26.45 -14.32
C LEU A 343 11.88 -26.74 -15.80
N LEU A 344 12.62 -26.14 -16.71
CA LEU A 344 12.46 -26.36 -18.16
C LEU A 344 12.78 -27.81 -18.55
N SER A 345 13.76 -28.43 -17.91
CA SER A 345 14.10 -29.86 -18.11
C SER A 345 12.92 -30.74 -17.67
N GLU A 346 12.32 -30.46 -16.52
CA GLU A 346 11.16 -31.21 -16.02
C GLU A 346 9.89 -30.96 -16.85
N TYR A 347 9.70 -29.78 -17.43
CA TYR A 347 8.65 -29.54 -18.42
C TYR A 347 8.78 -30.46 -19.62
N MET A 348 9.99 -30.59 -20.21
CA MET A 348 10.24 -31.54 -21.32
C MET A 348 9.97 -32.98 -20.94
N ASN A 349 10.40 -33.39 -19.72
CA ASN A 349 10.19 -34.76 -19.24
C ASN A 349 8.71 -35.08 -18.95
N ASN A 350 7.86 -34.05 -18.81
CA ASN A 350 6.43 -34.20 -18.49
C ASN A 350 5.50 -33.92 -19.69
N ALA A 351 6.05 -33.55 -20.86
CA ALA A 351 5.28 -33.11 -22.04
C ALA A 351 4.25 -34.13 -22.52
N ASP A 352 4.54 -35.45 -22.39
CA ASP A 352 3.67 -36.53 -22.85
C ASP A 352 2.70 -37.06 -21.76
N LYS A 353 2.72 -36.47 -20.55
CA LYS A 353 1.93 -36.95 -19.41
C LYS A 353 0.68 -36.10 -19.24
N LYS A 354 -0.45 -36.77 -18.96
CA LYS A 354 -1.74 -36.08 -18.73
C LYS A 354 -1.87 -35.43 -17.36
N GLU A 355 -0.93 -35.71 -16.43
CA GLU A 355 -0.92 -35.20 -15.07
C GLU A 355 0.47 -34.68 -14.71
N ARG A 356 0.54 -33.69 -13.83
CA ARG A 356 1.80 -33.19 -13.34
C ARG A 356 2.55 -34.25 -12.55
N GLY A 357 3.79 -34.53 -12.92
CA GLY A 357 4.66 -35.42 -12.16
C GLY A 357 5.19 -34.74 -10.88
N ASN A 358 5.51 -35.54 -9.85
CA ASN A 358 6.07 -35.02 -8.59
C ASN A 358 7.37 -34.22 -8.80
N ALA A 359 8.20 -34.64 -9.77
CA ALA A 359 9.44 -33.94 -10.10
C ALA A 359 9.18 -32.54 -10.68
N LEU A 360 8.17 -32.38 -11.53
CA LEU A 360 7.77 -31.07 -12.06
C LEU A 360 7.22 -30.16 -10.96
N ASN A 361 6.39 -30.70 -10.07
CA ASN A 361 5.89 -29.91 -8.93
C ASN A 361 7.04 -29.43 -8.01
N ALA A 362 8.00 -30.32 -7.72
CA ALA A 362 9.17 -29.96 -6.93
C ALA A 362 10.04 -28.88 -7.63
N ALA A 363 10.17 -28.94 -8.95
CA ALA A 363 10.89 -27.91 -9.72
C ALA A 363 10.16 -26.56 -9.70
N ILE A 364 8.83 -26.55 -9.80
CA ILE A 364 7.99 -25.34 -9.66
C ILE A 364 8.17 -24.74 -8.27
N ASP A 365 8.06 -25.54 -7.21
CA ASP A 365 8.23 -25.10 -5.82
C ASP A 365 9.62 -24.52 -5.58
N ASN A 366 10.66 -25.18 -6.10
CA ASN A 366 12.04 -24.69 -6.02
C ASN A 366 12.22 -23.35 -6.76
N MET A 367 11.64 -23.20 -7.96
CA MET A 367 11.68 -21.94 -8.70
C MET A 367 10.98 -20.81 -7.92
N CYS A 368 9.81 -21.09 -7.36
CA CYS A 368 9.08 -20.14 -6.51
C CYS A 368 9.89 -19.78 -5.25
N LYS A 369 10.54 -20.76 -4.61
CA LYS A 369 11.42 -20.53 -3.46
C LYS A 369 12.58 -19.60 -3.83
N LYS A 370 13.28 -19.88 -4.92
CA LYS A 370 14.42 -19.07 -5.36
C LYS A 370 14.02 -17.65 -5.79
N THR A 371 12.85 -17.49 -6.37
CA THR A 371 12.28 -16.14 -6.65
C THR A 371 12.05 -15.37 -5.36
N ARG A 372 11.52 -15.98 -4.31
CA ARG A 372 11.33 -15.37 -2.99
C ARG A 372 12.66 -15.04 -2.31
N ASP A 373 13.65 -15.93 -2.38
CA ASP A 373 14.96 -15.72 -1.79
C ASP A 373 15.67 -14.53 -2.44
N LEU A 374 15.66 -14.43 -3.78
CA LEU A 374 16.19 -13.27 -4.49
C LEU A 374 15.47 -11.98 -4.08
N ARG A 375 14.14 -11.98 -4.04
CA ARG A 375 13.35 -10.83 -3.58
C ARG A 375 13.75 -10.38 -2.18
N ARG A 376 13.95 -11.33 -1.26
CA ARG A 376 14.39 -11.06 0.11
C ARG A 376 15.76 -10.39 0.15
N GLN A 377 16.73 -10.88 -0.64
CA GLN A 377 18.06 -10.30 -0.68
C GLN A 377 18.07 -8.89 -1.29
N LEU A 378 17.31 -8.67 -2.37
CA LEU A 378 17.16 -7.36 -2.98
C LEU A 378 16.53 -6.37 -2.00
N ARG A 379 15.48 -6.79 -1.28
CA ARG A 379 14.82 -5.97 -0.26
C ARG A 379 15.77 -5.61 0.87
N LYS A 380 16.52 -6.57 1.40
CA LYS A 380 17.52 -6.32 2.47
C LYS A 380 18.58 -5.32 2.01
N ALA A 381 19.11 -5.46 0.80
CA ALA A 381 20.10 -4.54 0.25
C ALA A 381 19.54 -3.10 0.12
N ILE A 382 18.31 -2.96 -0.37
CA ILE A 382 17.67 -1.63 -0.51
C ILE A 382 17.40 -0.99 0.85
N ILE A 383 16.96 -1.75 1.83
CA ILE A 383 16.73 -1.24 3.19
C ILE A 383 18.05 -0.83 3.85
N ASP A 384 19.12 -1.57 3.59
CA ASP A 384 20.46 -1.19 3.99
C ASP A 384 20.86 0.19 3.43
N HIS A 385 20.61 0.42 2.15
CA HIS A 385 20.80 1.74 1.51
C HIS A 385 19.92 2.83 2.15
N ILE A 386 18.63 2.53 2.41
CA ILE A 386 17.71 3.48 3.05
C ILE A 386 18.23 3.84 4.45
N SER A 387 18.60 2.84 5.24
CA SER A 387 19.11 3.05 6.60
C SER A 387 20.35 3.94 6.63
N ASP A 388 21.27 3.79 5.67
CA ASP A 388 22.47 4.61 5.59
C ASP A 388 22.23 6.01 5.01
N SER A 389 21.43 6.11 3.95
CA SER A 389 21.26 7.37 3.21
C SER A 389 20.33 8.35 3.91
N PHE A 390 19.29 7.86 4.58
CA PHE A 390 18.31 8.69 5.30
C PHE A 390 18.62 8.88 6.79
N MET A 391 19.77 8.45 7.24
CA MET A 391 20.20 8.59 8.63
C MET A 391 20.41 10.05 9.04
N ASP A 392 21.08 10.82 8.20
CA ASP A 392 21.33 12.24 8.39
C ASP A 392 21.15 13.00 7.08
N THR A 393 20.02 13.67 6.95
CA THR A 393 19.64 14.43 5.76
C THR A 393 19.83 15.93 5.93
N THR A 394 20.21 16.38 7.15
CA THR A 394 20.25 17.82 7.50
C THR A 394 21.64 18.44 7.39
N VAL A 395 22.68 17.70 7.72
CA VAL A 395 24.06 18.20 7.80
C VAL A 395 24.55 18.83 6.50
N PRO A 396 24.36 18.25 5.29
CA PRO A 396 24.84 18.87 4.05
C PRO A 396 24.27 20.26 3.80
N LEU A 397 23.00 20.49 4.13
CA LEU A 397 22.36 21.80 4.00
C LEU A 397 22.89 22.78 5.05
N LEU A 398 23.08 22.34 6.31
CA LEU A 398 23.61 23.19 7.37
C LEU A 398 25.02 23.68 7.03
N VAL A 399 25.89 22.78 6.57
CA VAL A 399 27.27 23.13 6.18
C VAL A 399 27.28 24.09 5.00
N LEU A 400 26.45 23.84 3.98
CA LEU A 400 26.30 24.76 2.83
C LEU A 400 25.83 26.16 3.29
N THR A 401 24.86 26.21 4.21
CA THR A 401 24.30 27.46 4.72
C THR A 401 25.35 28.27 5.52
N GLU A 402 26.14 27.59 6.36
CA GLU A 402 27.22 28.25 7.15
C GLU A 402 28.35 28.75 6.25
N ALA A 403 28.74 27.97 5.23
CA ALA A 403 29.70 28.41 4.22
C ALA A 403 29.18 29.63 3.45
N ALA A 404 27.89 29.68 3.12
CA ALA A 404 27.26 30.81 2.47
C ALA A 404 27.29 32.09 3.36
N LYS A 405 27.04 31.93 4.67
CA LYS A 405 27.12 33.04 5.64
C LYS A 405 28.56 33.61 5.79
N SER A 406 29.57 32.75 5.69
CA SER A 406 30.99 33.15 5.78
C SER A 406 31.47 33.92 4.55
N GLY A 407 30.78 33.75 3.39
CA GLY A 407 31.11 34.42 2.16
C GLY A 407 32.35 33.88 1.42
N HIS A 408 32.83 32.68 1.74
CA HIS A 408 33.98 32.05 1.10
C HIS A 408 33.60 31.29 -0.18
N GLU A 409 33.83 31.85 -1.34
CA GLU A 409 33.41 31.34 -2.65
C GLU A 409 33.94 29.90 -2.94
N LYS A 410 35.14 29.57 -2.49
CA LYS A 410 35.70 28.21 -2.74
C LYS A 410 34.98 27.15 -1.92
N GLU A 411 34.72 27.44 -0.65
CA GLU A 411 34.02 26.55 0.24
C GLU A 411 32.59 26.27 -0.23
N ILE A 412 31.92 27.28 -0.74
CA ILE A 412 30.55 27.13 -1.28
C ILE A 412 30.51 26.20 -2.47
N LYS A 413 31.48 26.29 -3.40
CA LYS A 413 31.53 25.36 -4.53
C LYS A 413 31.76 23.93 -4.11
N GLU A 414 32.59 23.72 -3.11
CA GLU A 414 32.85 22.40 -2.53
C GLU A 414 31.61 21.83 -1.83
N TYR A 415 31.01 22.61 -0.93
CA TYR A 415 29.82 22.15 -0.18
C TYR A 415 28.57 22.07 -1.08
N ALA A 416 28.45 22.87 -2.14
CA ALA A 416 27.40 22.71 -3.14
C ALA A 416 27.54 21.40 -3.92
N ALA A 417 28.76 20.97 -4.22
CA ALA A 417 29.00 19.66 -4.85
C ALA A 417 28.62 18.53 -3.91
N ILE A 418 29.00 18.59 -2.62
CA ILE A 418 28.64 17.62 -1.60
C ILE A 418 27.11 17.56 -1.42
N PHE A 419 26.46 18.71 -1.35
CA PHE A 419 24.99 18.79 -1.25
C PHE A 419 24.30 18.18 -2.48
N THR A 420 24.81 18.42 -3.67
CA THR A 420 24.31 17.83 -4.91
C THR A 420 24.44 16.32 -4.90
N GLU A 421 25.63 15.80 -4.54
CA GLU A 421 25.87 14.34 -4.46
C GLU A 421 24.97 13.67 -3.44
N HIS A 422 24.82 14.28 -2.26
CA HIS A 422 23.91 13.78 -1.22
C HIS A 422 22.45 13.73 -1.71
N THR A 423 21.99 14.80 -2.36
CA THR A 423 20.61 14.85 -2.91
C THR A 423 20.39 13.81 -3.98
N GLN A 424 21.31 13.67 -4.92
CA GLN A 424 21.23 12.65 -5.97
C GLN A 424 21.19 11.24 -5.40
N ARG A 425 21.98 10.97 -4.35
CA ARG A 425 21.95 9.70 -3.63
C ARG A 425 20.59 9.44 -2.98
N LEU A 426 19.99 10.42 -2.33
CA LEU A 426 18.66 10.28 -1.74
C LEU A 426 17.59 9.95 -2.78
N ILE A 427 17.64 10.61 -3.93
CA ILE A 427 16.73 10.37 -5.06
C ILE A 427 16.95 8.97 -5.64
N GLU A 428 18.19 8.55 -5.83
CA GLU A 428 18.53 7.22 -6.33
C GLU A 428 18.00 6.12 -5.39
N VAL A 429 18.26 6.24 -4.09
CA VAL A 429 17.80 5.26 -3.09
C VAL A 429 16.28 5.24 -2.99
N ALA A 430 15.61 6.38 -3.08
CA ALA A 430 14.17 6.46 -3.12
C ALA A 430 13.58 5.74 -4.35
N ASN A 431 14.20 5.89 -5.52
CA ASN A 431 13.80 5.20 -6.75
C ASN A 431 14.07 3.67 -6.66
N LEU A 432 15.16 3.27 -6.01
CA LEU A 432 15.43 1.85 -5.73
C LEU A 432 14.37 1.25 -4.81
N ALA A 433 13.94 1.98 -3.77
CA ALA A 433 12.85 1.55 -2.89
C ALA A 433 11.54 1.35 -3.69
N CYS A 434 11.23 2.25 -4.62
CA CYS A 434 10.09 2.11 -5.53
C CYS A 434 10.17 0.85 -6.39
N SER A 435 11.37 0.46 -6.83
CA SER A 435 11.57 -0.68 -7.75
C SER A 435 11.19 -2.03 -7.14
N VAL A 436 11.22 -2.18 -5.83
CA VAL A 436 10.87 -3.43 -5.12
C VAL A 436 9.54 -3.37 -4.37
N SER A 437 8.94 -2.21 -4.28
CA SER A 437 7.63 -2.04 -3.65
C SER A 437 6.52 -2.45 -4.61
N THR A 438 5.44 -3.00 -4.08
CA THR A 438 4.20 -3.31 -4.79
C THR A 438 3.08 -2.33 -4.47
N ASN A 439 3.35 -1.33 -3.63
CA ASN A 439 2.39 -0.30 -3.26
C ASN A 439 2.40 0.82 -4.30
N GLU A 440 1.56 0.71 -5.34
CA GLU A 440 1.48 1.69 -6.43
C GLU A 440 1.22 3.12 -5.95
N GLU A 441 0.36 3.30 -4.95
CA GLU A 441 0.06 4.62 -4.38
C GLU A 441 1.30 5.19 -3.68
N GLY A 442 1.97 4.39 -2.86
CA GLY A 442 3.20 4.78 -2.18
C GLY A 442 4.34 5.10 -3.15
N ILE A 443 4.50 4.31 -4.21
CA ILE A 443 5.47 4.56 -5.28
C ILE A 443 5.23 5.93 -5.93
N SER A 444 3.98 6.24 -6.23
CA SER A 444 3.61 7.54 -6.83
C SER A 444 3.98 8.72 -5.91
N ILE A 445 3.83 8.57 -4.60
CA ILE A 445 4.25 9.60 -3.62
C ILE A 445 5.75 9.81 -3.65
N VAL A 446 6.50 8.72 -3.53
CA VAL A 446 7.95 8.75 -3.47
C VAL A 446 8.51 9.38 -4.75
N GLN A 447 8.02 8.97 -5.93
CA GLN A 447 8.43 9.54 -7.20
C GLN A 447 8.12 11.04 -7.31
N THR A 448 6.94 11.45 -6.86
CA THR A 448 6.57 12.86 -6.85
C THR A 448 7.47 13.67 -5.91
N ALA A 449 7.72 13.16 -4.69
CA ALA A 449 8.60 13.81 -3.73
C ALA A 449 10.05 13.88 -4.24
N ALA A 450 10.55 12.83 -4.87
CA ALA A 450 11.89 12.80 -5.47
C ALA A 450 12.03 13.81 -6.61
N ASN A 451 11.04 13.90 -7.49
CA ASN A 451 11.01 14.90 -8.58
C ASN A 451 10.99 16.34 -8.05
N HIS A 452 10.28 16.61 -6.95
CA HIS A 452 10.31 17.92 -6.30
C HIS A 452 11.69 18.26 -5.76
N LEU A 453 12.39 17.33 -5.15
CA LEU A 453 13.77 17.54 -4.70
C LEU A 453 14.72 17.80 -5.87
N GLU A 454 14.54 17.10 -6.98
CA GLU A 454 15.36 17.29 -8.19
C GLU A 454 15.22 18.72 -8.77
N THR A 455 14.03 19.31 -8.70
CA THR A 455 13.80 20.68 -9.13
C THR A 455 14.22 21.72 -8.09
N LEU A 456 14.19 21.38 -6.81
CA LEU A 456 14.44 22.29 -5.69
C LEU A 456 15.93 22.45 -5.37
N TYR A 457 16.75 21.39 -5.44
CA TYR A 457 18.15 21.49 -5.01
C TYR A 457 18.99 22.52 -5.77
N PRO A 458 18.82 22.72 -7.09
CA PRO A 458 19.56 23.79 -7.79
C PRO A 458 19.16 25.19 -7.30
N GLN A 459 17.90 25.38 -6.93
CA GLN A 459 17.41 26.63 -6.39
C GLN A 459 17.99 26.91 -4.99
N VAL A 460 18.11 25.90 -4.15
CA VAL A 460 18.78 26.01 -2.83
C VAL A 460 20.24 26.40 -3.00
N ILE A 461 20.95 25.80 -3.94
CA ILE A 461 22.34 26.14 -4.26
C ILE A 461 22.44 27.59 -4.75
N ASN A 462 21.55 28.01 -5.64
CA ASN A 462 21.50 29.39 -6.11
C ASN A 462 21.25 30.41 -4.99
N ALA A 463 20.38 30.07 -4.03
CA ALA A 463 20.12 30.87 -2.84
C ALA A 463 21.37 30.98 -1.95
N ALA A 464 22.11 29.88 -1.78
CA ALA A 464 23.37 29.84 -1.03
C ALA A 464 24.45 30.70 -1.73
N ILE A 465 24.59 30.57 -3.04
CA ILE A 465 25.53 31.39 -3.84
C ILE A 465 25.16 32.88 -3.72
N ALA A 466 23.89 33.24 -3.79
CA ALA A 466 23.43 34.61 -3.60
C ALA A 466 23.73 35.13 -2.19
N LEU A 467 23.54 34.34 -1.17
CA LEU A 467 23.88 34.70 0.22
C LEU A 467 25.38 34.96 0.38
N ALA A 468 26.20 34.14 -0.25
CA ALA A 468 27.64 34.32 -0.22
C ALA A 468 28.10 35.59 -0.94
N ALA A 469 27.45 35.91 -2.04
CA ALA A 469 27.73 37.17 -2.75
C ALA A 469 27.32 38.41 -1.94
N LYS A 470 26.24 38.33 -1.15
CA LYS A 470 25.68 39.43 -0.36
C LYS A 470 25.38 39.02 1.10
N PRO A 471 26.38 38.61 1.90
CA PRO A 471 26.17 38.03 3.23
C PRO A 471 25.57 38.98 4.27
N LYS A 472 25.61 40.29 4.00
CA LYS A 472 25.01 41.31 4.89
C LYS A 472 23.57 41.69 4.52
N SER A 473 23.08 41.30 3.34
CA SER A 473 21.72 41.62 2.91
C SER A 473 20.68 40.82 3.67
N GLN A 474 19.76 41.48 4.35
CA GLN A 474 18.70 40.85 5.10
C GLN A 474 17.69 40.14 4.18
N VAL A 475 17.42 40.68 2.99
CA VAL A 475 16.51 40.09 2.02
C VAL A 475 17.06 38.80 1.45
N VAL A 476 18.37 38.76 1.15
CA VAL A 476 19.03 37.53 0.68
C VAL A 476 19.12 36.46 1.77
N LYS A 477 19.36 36.87 3.03
CA LYS A 477 19.28 35.96 4.18
C LYS A 477 17.90 35.38 4.34
N SER A 478 16.85 36.20 4.28
CA SER A 478 15.46 35.74 4.36
C SER A 478 15.11 34.80 3.22
N ASN A 479 15.59 35.05 2.01
CA ASN A 479 15.42 34.16 0.87
C ASN A 479 16.07 32.77 1.11
N MET A 480 17.29 32.75 1.62
CA MET A 480 17.98 31.50 1.95
C MET A 480 17.25 30.72 3.05
N GLU A 481 16.78 31.40 4.10
CA GLU A 481 16.01 30.73 5.18
C GLU A 481 14.66 30.14 4.66
N MET A 482 14.00 30.80 3.70
CA MET A 482 12.81 30.23 3.08
C MET A 482 13.14 28.99 2.26
N TYR A 483 14.19 29.00 1.45
CA TYR A 483 14.62 27.82 0.71
C TYR A 483 15.09 26.69 1.63
N LYS A 484 15.77 27.01 2.73
CA LYS A 484 16.14 26.03 3.75
C LYS A 484 14.93 25.36 4.35
N ALA A 485 13.93 26.13 4.79
CA ALA A 485 12.69 25.61 5.36
C ALA A 485 11.91 24.77 4.35
N THR A 486 11.85 25.17 3.09
CA THR A 486 11.21 24.42 2.01
C THR A 486 11.93 23.10 1.77
N TRP A 487 13.26 23.10 1.73
CA TRP A 487 14.06 21.90 1.58
C TRP A 487 13.86 20.90 2.72
N GLU A 488 13.98 21.37 3.97
CA GLU A 488 13.77 20.52 5.16
C GLU A 488 12.41 19.85 5.15
N ASN A 489 11.40 20.57 4.68
CA ASN A 489 10.04 20.07 4.56
C ASN A 489 9.93 18.98 3.48
N HIS A 490 10.51 19.20 2.29
CA HIS A 490 10.49 18.21 1.20
C HIS A 490 11.29 16.94 1.54
N ILE A 491 12.44 17.09 2.22
CA ILE A 491 13.21 15.95 2.73
C ILE A 491 12.38 15.14 3.72
N ARG A 492 11.66 15.81 4.62
CA ARG A 492 10.77 15.11 5.57
C ARG A 492 9.68 14.33 4.83
N VAL A 493 9.05 14.93 3.82
CA VAL A 493 8.03 14.24 3.00
C VAL A 493 8.61 13.04 2.26
N LEU A 494 9.77 13.18 1.64
CA LEU A 494 10.43 12.06 0.97
C LEU A 494 10.76 10.93 1.95
N THR A 495 11.29 11.29 3.12
CA THR A 495 11.64 10.32 4.16
C THR A 495 10.41 9.55 4.63
N GLU A 496 9.33 10.26 4.98
CA GLU A 496 8.07 9.64 5.39
C GLU A 496 7.47 8.75 4.28
N ALA A 497 7.54 9.20 3.02
CA ALA A 497 7.05 8.44 1.89
C ALA A 497 7.85 7.15 1.65
N VAL A 498 9.17 7.21 1.75
CA VAL A 498 10.06 6.03 1.65
C VAL A 498 9.79 5.06 2.81
N ASP A 499 9.60 5.57 4.02
CA ASP A 499 9.26 4.75 5.17
C ASP A 499 7.92 4.04 5.01
N ASP A 500 6.94 4.70 4.39
CA ASP A 500 5.61 4.13 4.15
C ASP A 500 5.61 2.96 3.17
N ILE A 501 6.53 2.92 2.23
CA ILE A 501 6.68 1.80 1.28
C ILE A 501 7.66 0.73 1.78
N THR A 502 8.35 0.97 2.89
CA THR A 502 9.33 0.07 3.49
C THR A 502 8.65 -0.76 4.59
N SER A 503 8.96 -2.06 4.64
CA SER A 503 8.50 -2.92 5.74
C SER A 503 9.20 -2.54 7.04
N ILE A 504 8.41 -2.31 8.10
CA ILE A 504 8.97 -1.99 9.43
C ILE A 504 9.81 -3.13 9.98
N ASP A 505 9.43 -4.37 9.72
CA ASP A 505 10.18 -5.56 10.17
C ASP A 505 11.57 -5.60 9.52
N ASP A 506 11.60 -5.49 8.19
CA ASP A 506 12.86 -5.46 7.45
C ASP A 506 13.73 -4.27 7.90
N PHE A 507 13.12 -3.09 8.12
CA PHE A 507 13.83 -1.91 8.61
C PHE A 507 14.41 -2.15 10.00
N LEU A 508 13.65 -2.69 10.94
CA LEU A 508 14.13 -2.97 12.30
C LEU A 508 15.23 -4.04 12.29
N GLY A 509 15.10 -5.08 11.47
CA GLY A 509 16.13 -6.12 11.33
C GLY A 509 17.45 -5.58 10.79
N VAL A 510 17.42 -4.73 9.78
CA VAL A 510 18.62 -4.07 9.23
C VAL A 510 19.20 -3.06 10.24
N SER A 511 18.34 -2.25 10.88
CA SER A 511 18.77 -1.27 11.88
C SER A 511 19.45 -1.92 13.08
N GLU A 512 18.93 -3.04 13.56
CA GLU A 512 19.54 -3.84 14.64
C GLU A 512 20.94 -4.32 14.25
N SER A 513 21.12 -4.84 13.04
CA SER A 513 22.43 -5.29 12.54
C SER A 513 23.43 -4.12 12.42
N HIS A 514 23.01 -2.98 11.91
CA HIS A 514 23.85 -1.78 11.78
C HIS A 514 24.20 -1.18 13.15
N ILE A 515 23.25 -1.16 14.09
CA ILE A 515 23.49 -0.69 15.45
C ILE A 515 24.53 -1.57 16.13
N LEU A 516 24.46 -2.89 15.96
CA LEU A 516 25.49 -3.80 16.49
C LEU A 516 26.87 -3.53 15.89
N GLU A 517 26.94 -3.28 14.60
CA GLU A 517 28.18 -2.90 13.91
C GLU A 517 28.74 -1.58 14.45
N ASP A 518 27.89 -0.56 14.62
CA ASP A 518 28.30 0.75 15.12
C ASP A 518 28.72 0.68 16.60
N VAL A 519 28.06 -0.14 17.43
CA VAL A 519 28.49 -0.42 18.82
C VAL A 519 29.91 -1.00 18.83
N ASN A 520 30.19 -1.96 17.96
CA ASN A 520 31.52 -2.56 17.87
C ASN A 520 32.56 -1.54 17.39
N LYS A 521 32.21 -0.67 16.41
CA LYS A 521 33.10 0.42 15.97
C LYS A 521 33.41 1.41 17.10
N CYS A 522 32.41 1.78 17.90
CA CYS A 522 32.61 2.65 19.07
C CYS A 522 33.57 2.03 20.06
N ILE A 523 33.42 0.75 20.38
CA ILE A 523 34.27 0.02 21.32
C ILE A 523 35.71 -0.07 20.81
N ILE A 524 35.90 -0.35 19.52
CA ILE A 524 37.21 -0.43 18.87
C ILE A 524 37.87 0.96 18.90
N ALA A 525 37.17 2.00 18.47
CA ALA A 525 37.68 3.37 18.42
C ALA A 525 38.11 3.87 19.83
N LEU A 526 37.34 3.52 20.87
CA LEU A 526 37.71 3.83 22.24
C LEU A 526 39.03 3.13 22.68
N ARG A 527 39.15 1.83 22.35
CA ARG A 527 40.34 1.04 22.67
C ARG A 527 41.59 1.50 21.92
N GLU A 528 41.40 1.91 20.65
CA GLU A 528 42.45 2.47 19.79
C GLU A 528 42.79 3.93 20.14
N GLN A 529 42.03 4.53 21.06
CA GLN A 529 42.16 5.93 21.49
C GLN A 529 42.07 6.92 20.32
N ASN A 530 41.19 6.63 19.37
CA ASN A 530 40.92 7.47 18.20
C ASN A 530 39.65 8.30 18.41
N PRO A 531 39.78 9.60 18.79
CA PRO A 531 38.64 10.44 19.10
C PRO A 531 37.76 10.74 17.89
N ASP A 532 38.36 10.89 16.69
CA ASP A 532 37.62 11.24 15.47
C ASP A 532 36.74 10.05 15.01
N GLU A 533 37.27 8.84 15.12
CA GLU A 533 36.50 7.64 14.78
C GLU A 533 35.44 7.33 15.83
N LEU A 534 35.74 7.58 17.11
CA LEU A 534 34.77 7.42 18.19
C LEU A 534 33.59 8.40 18.02
N ASP A 535 33.84 9.67 17.71
CA ASP A 535 32.82 10.69 17.53
C ASP A 535 31.95 10.33 16.31
N ARG A 536 32.58 9.88 15.22
CA ARG A 536 31.89 9.44 13.98
C ARG A 536 30.99 8.22 14.22
N ALA A 537 31.54 7.17 14.84
CA ALA A 537 30.80 5.94 15.13
C ALA A 537 29.65 6.18 16.13
N ALA A 538 29.91 6.99 17.17
CA ALA A 538 28.90 7.37 18.14
C ALA A 538 27.77 8.24 17.52
N GLY A 539 28.14 9.13 16.61
CA GLY A 539 27.18 9.92 15.84
C GLY A 539 26.27 9.04 14.98
N ALA A 540 26.84 8.04 14.28
CA ALA A 540 26.10 7.06 13.49
C ALA A 540 25.17 6.23 14.39
N LEU A 541 25.65 5.69 15.48
CA LEU A 541 24.86 4.89 16.43
C LEU A 541 23.66 5.69 16.97
N ARG A 542 23.90 6.93 17.41
CA ARG A 542 22.85 7.84 17.87
C ARG A 542 21.82 8.13 16.79
N GLY A 543 22.28 8.43 15.58
CA GLY A 543 21.41 8.73 14.45
C GLY A 543 20.49 7.56 14.09
N ARG A 544 21.03 6.34 14.06
CA ARG A 544 20.24 5.12 13.80
C ARG A 544 19.23 4.84 14.93
N ALA A 545 19.64 4.99 16.19
CA ALA A 545 18.74 4.81 17.31
C ALA A 545 17.59 5.83 17.29
N ALA A 546 17.88 7.10 16.97
CA ALA A 546 16.87 8.14 16.80
C ALA A 546 15.91 7.81 15.64
N ARG A 547 16.43 7.31 14.54
CA ARG A 547 15.64 6.89 13.37
C ARG A 547 14.67 5.74 13.72
N VAL A 548 15.11 4.77 14.52
CA VAL A 548 14.23 3.70 15.03
C VAL A 548 13.11 4.29 15.89
N VAL A 549 13.41 5.24 16.75
CA VAL A 549 12.40 5.95 17.57
C VAL A 549 11.35 6.61 16.68
N ASP A 550 11.77 7.34 15.66
CA ASP A 550 10.86 8.09 14.77
C ASP A 550 9.97 7.15 13.95
N ILE A 551 10.54 6.12 13.34
CA ILE A 551 9.80 5.17 12.50
C ILE A 551 8.81 4.35 13.33
N VAL A 552 9.22 3.83 14.48
CA VAL A 552 8.34 3.02 15.34
C VAL A 552 7.24 3.90 15.95
N SER A 553 7.54 5.13 16.34
CA SER A 553 6.52 6.07 16.80
C SER A 553 5.48 6.36 15.72
N GLY A 554 5.92 6.65 14.48
CA GLY A 554 5.05 6.87 13.34
C GLY A 554 4.21 5.64 12.98
N GLU A 555 4.78 4.44 13.12
CA GLU A 555 4.02 3.19 12.90
C GLU A 555 2.96 2.99 14.00
N MET A 556 3.30 3.27 15.25
CA MET A 556 2.35 3.13 16.37
C MET A 556 1.17 4.11 16.30
N ASP A 557 1.33 5.25 15.64
CA ASP A 557 0.23 6.18 15.37
C ASP A 557 -0.86 5.58 14.46
N ASN A 558 -0.54 4.51 13.73
CA ASN A 558 -1.50 3.80 12.89
C ASN A 558 -2.34 2.77 13.66
N TYR A 559 -2.05 2.55 14.93
CA TYR A 559 -2.73 1.58 15.78
C TYR A 559 -3.65 2.26 16.78
N GLU A 560 -4.69 1.55 17.21
CA GLU A 560 -5.49 2.00 18.35
C GLU A 560 -4.66 1.95 19.62
N THR A 561 -4.82 2.93 20.48
CA THR A 561 -4.15 2.96 21.79
C THR A 561 -4.60 1.79 22.65
N GLY A 562 -3.62 1.04 23.17
CA GLY A 562 -3.87 -0.16 23.98
C GLY A 562 -2.58 -0.75 24.53
N ALA A 563 -2.66 -1.91 25.14
CA ALA A 563 -1.51 -2.57 25.78
C ALA A 563 -0.33 -2.80 24.82
N TYR A 564 -0.61 -3.10 23.58
CA TYR A 564 0.42 -3.28 22.55
C TYR A 564 1.17 -1.98 22.26
N THR A 565 0.44 -0.93 21.85
CA THR A 565 1.06 0.36 21.54
C THR A 565 1.74 0.97 22.77
N GLU A 566 1.14 0.83 23.95
CA GLU A 566 1.77 1.27 25.21
C GLU A 566 3.02 0.46 25.55
N GLY A 567 3.02 -0.85 25.29
CA GLY A 567 4.17 -1.72 25.47
C GLY A 567 5.33 -1.34 24.56
N VAL A 568 5.06 -1.17 23.27
CA VAL A 568 6.07 -0.72 22.28
C VAL A 568 6.56 0.68 22.63
N MET A 569 5.65 1.63 22.88
CA MET A 569 6.02 3.02 23.17
C MET A 569 6.75 3.19 24.50
N ARG A 570 6.59 2.26 25.45
CA ARG A 570 7.39 2.23 26.68
C ARG A 570 8.86 1.99 26.36
N ASN A 571 9.15 1.01 25.51
CA ASN A 571 10.53 0.71 25.10
C ASN A 571 11.10 1.85 24.24
N VAL A 572 10.29 2.42 23.35
CA VAL A 572 10.67 3.58 22.52
C VAL A 572 11.01 4.79 23.40
N ARG A 573 10.18 5.12 24.40
CA ARG A 573 10.46 6.22 25.34
C ARG A 573 11.68 5.94 26.20
N TYR A 574 11.87 4.69 26.60
CA TYR A 574 13.06 4.30 27.36
C TYR A 574 14.32 4.52 26.52
N LEU A 575 14.32 4.10 25.25
CA LEU A 575 15.42 4.37 24.33
C LEU A 575 15.69 5.87 24.17
N SER A 576 14.65 6.63 23.88
CA SER A 576 14.73 8.08 23.59
C SER A 576 15.13 8.91 24.81
N ASN A 577 14.54 8.65 25.98
CA ASN A 577 14.63 9.55 27.13
C ASN A 577 15.66 9.12 28.18
N ALA A 578 16.10 7.87 28.14
CA ALA A 578 17.07 7.33 29.09
C ALA A 578 18.34 6.85 28.40
N VAL A 579 18.25 5.91 27.47
CA VAL A 579 19.42 5.19 26.95
C VAL A 579 20.25 6.09 26.02
N ILE A 580 19.64 6.77 25.07
CA ILE A 580 20.36 7.69 24.16
C ILE A 580 21.02 8.85 24.91
N PRO A 581 20.35 9.57 25.81
CA PRO A 581 21.01 10.65 26.60
C PRO A 581 22.15 10.16 27.46
N GLU A 582 22.04 9.00 28.12
CA GLU A 582 23.11 8.39 28.90
C GLU A 582 24.33 8.05 28.02
N PHE A 583 24.08 7.47 26.85
CA PHE A 583 25.11 7.17 25.86
C PHE A 583 25.83 8.43 25.39
N ILE A 584 25.12 9.51 25.07
CA ILE A 584 25.70 10.81 24.67
C ILE A 584 26.60 11.35 25.78
N THR A 585 26.17 11.26 27.02
CA THR A 585 26.97 11.70 28.20
C THR A 585 28.25 10.90 28.29
N GLN A 586 28.19 9.59 28.13
CA GLN A 586 29.39 8.72 28.18
C GLN A 586 30.33 8.99 26.99
N VAL A 587 29.83 9.22 25.81
CA VAL A 587 30.62 9.59 24.62
C VAL A 587 31.35 10.91 24.86
N ASN A 588 30.66 11.94 25.34
CA ASN A 588 31.28 13.24 25.63
C ASN A 588 32.36 13.13 26.69
N THR A 589 32.11 12.35 27.75
CA THR A 589 33.10 12.08 28.79
C THR A 589 34.32 11.33 28.24
N ALA A 590 34.11 10.34 27.37
CA ALA A 590 35.20 9.62 26.72
C ALA A 590 36.04 10.54 25.82
N LEU A 591 35.41 11.38 25.00
CA LEU A 591 36.08 12.36 24.12
C LEU A 591 36.87 13.40 24.93
N GLU A 592 36.33 13.89 26.06
CA GLU A 592 37.08 14.79 26.97
C GLU A 592 38.29 14.11 27.57
N ASN A 593 38.19 12.87 28.04
CA ASN A 593 39.30 12.12 28.56
C ASN A 593 40.36 11.82 27.51
N LEU A 594 39.94 11.50 26.27
CA LEU A 594 40.89 11.33 25.16
C LEU A 594 41.63 12.64 24.83
N SER A 595 40.94 13.77 24.81
CA SER A 595 41.53 15.08 24.51
C SER A 595 42.52 15.53 25.61
N ARG A 596 42.28 15.12 26.85
CA ARG A 596 43.13 15.43 28.01
C ARG A 596 44.20 14.39 28.32
N ASN A 597 44.31 13.32 27.53
CA ASN A 597 45.18 12.16 27.79
C ASN A 597 44.94 11.50 29.16
N THR A 598 43.72 11.54 29.66
CA THR A 598 43.30 10.98 30.95
C THR A 598 42.41 9.73 30.78
N ILE A 599 42.49 9.08 29.65
CA ILE A 599 41.63 7.92 29.33
C ILE A 599 41.75 6.76 30.32
N HIS A 600 42.89 6.64 30.99
CA HIS A 600 43.11 5.63 32.04
C HIS A 600 42.24 5.80 33.28
N LEU A 601 41.61 6.96 33.45
CA LEU A 601 40.61 7.24 34.49
C LEU A 601 39.17 7.00 34.06
N PHE A 602 38.96 6.71 32.79
CA PHE A 602 37.65 6.47 32.22
C PHE A 602 37.22 5.01 32.43
N ASP A 603 35.93 4.79 32.75
CA ASP A 603 35.40 3.45 32.94
C ASP A 603 34.92 2.87 31.58
N ASP A 604 35.80 2.13 30.93
CA ASP A 604 35.51 1.48 29.64
C ASP A 604 34.33 0.49 29.73
N ASN A 605 34.13 -0.17 30.87
CA ASN A 605 33.04 -1.14 31.04
C ASN A 605 31.69 -0.46 31.03
N GLN A 606 31.55 0.68 31.70
CA GLN A 606 30.31 1.44 31.70
C GLN A 606 29.96 1.96 30.29
N PHE A 607 30.96 2.37 29.52
CA PHE A 607 30.75 2.76 28.10
C PHE A 607 30.30 1.59 27.25
N VAL A 608 30.94 0.44 27.41
CA VAL A 608 30.55 -0.79 26.68
C VAL A 608 29.15 -1.21 27.06
N ASP A 609 28.78 -1.16 28.34
CA ASP A 609 27.44 -1.56 28.79
C ASP A 609 26.36 -0.65 28.28
N ILE A 610 26.56 0.68 28.28
CA ILE A 610 25.56 1.60 27.73
C ILE A 610 25.47 1.52 26.23
N SER A 611 26.56 1.28 25.51
CA SER A 611 26.55 1.08 24.06
C SER A 611 25.77 -0.17 23.69
N LYS A 612 25.96 -1.29 24.38
CA LYS A 612 25.20 -2.51 24.19
C LYS A 612 23.73 -2.35 24.55
N LYS A 613 23.43 -1.55 25.56
CA LYS A 613 22.06 -1.28 26.00
C LYS A 613 21.21 -0.59 24.93
N ILE A 614 21.82 0.19 24.02
CA ILE A 614 21.14 0.70 22.82
C ILE A 614 20.69 -0.48 21.96
N TYR A 615 21.59 -1.41 21.64
CA TYR A 615 21.28 -2.60 20.85
C TYR A 615 20.18 -3.43 21.52
N ASP A 616 20.32 -3.75 22.80
CA ASP A 616 19.34 -4.56 23.52
C ASP A 616 17.95 -3.90 23.54
N THR A 617 17.90 -2.57 23.71
CA THR A 617 16.63 -1.84 23.73
C THR A 617 15.97 -1.81 22.32
N VAL A 618 16.77 -1.69 21.27
CA VAL A 618 16.27 -1.77 19.89
C VAL A 618 15.77 -3.17 19.58
N HIS A 619 16.46 -4.20 20.04
CA HIS A 619 16.01 -5.59 19.95
C HIS A 619 14.67 -5.80 20.67
N ASP A 620 14.52 -5.27 21.90
CA ASP A 620 13.26 -5.32 22.65
C ASP A 620 12.12 -4.58 21.92
N ILE A 621 12.44 -3.45 21.29
CA ILE A 621 11.47 -2.72 20.46
C ILE A 621 11.03 -3.59 19.29
N ARG A 622 11.96 -4.20 18.56
CA ARG A 622 11.66 -5.11 17.44
C ARG A 622 10.80 -6.27 17.90
N CYS A 623 11.17 -6.94 18.98
CA CYS A 623 10.37 -8.04 19.55
C CYS A 623 8.96 -7.57 19.94
N SER A 624 8.82 -6.39 20.51
CA SER A 624 7.53 -5.82 20.90
C SER A 624 6.67 -5.47 19.68
N VAL A 625 7.27 -4.89 18.64
CA VAL A 625 6.58 -4.55 17.38
C VAL A 625 6.08 -5.80 16.68
N MET A 626 6.90 -6.84 16.63
CA MET A 626 6.56 -8.12 15.97
C MET A 626 5.74 -9.05 16.87
N MET A 627 5.54 -8.68 18.14
CA MET A 627 4.91 -9.52 19.16
C MET A 627 5.60 -10.88 19.33
N ILE A 628 6.89 -10.96 19.06
CA ILE A 628 7.68 -12.18 19.17
C ILE A 628 8.03 -12.38 20.65
N ARG A 629 7.76 -13.57 21.16
CA ARG A 629 7.90 -13.90 22.57
C ARG A 629 9.27 -14.45 22.94
N SER A 630 10.04 -14.92 21.95
CA SER A 630 11.41 -15.38 22.15
C SER A 630 12.32 -14.95 20.99
N PRO A 631 13.62 -14.68 21.26
CA PRO A 631 14.58 -14.37 20.21
C PRO A 631 14.73 -15.45 19.13
N GLU A 632 14.49 -16.72 19.50
CA GLU A 632 14.59 -17.87 18.61
C GLU A 632 13.46 -17.86 17.57
N GLU A 633 12.31 -17.24 17.87
CA GLU A 633 11.18 -17.10 16.93
C GLU A 633 11.44 -16.01 15.85
N LEU A 634 12.41 -15.14 16.06
CA LEU A 634 12.81 -14.11 15.07
C LEU A 634 13.54 -14.70 13.85
N GLU A 635 14.27 -15.79 14.06
CA GLU A 635 14.98 -16.50 12.98
C GLU A 635 14.05 -17.48 12.25
N ASP A 636 13.08 -18.06 12.95
CA ASP A 636 12.18 -19.11 12.44
C ASP A 636 11.07 -18.58 11.50
N VAL A 637 10.70 -17.32 11.55
CA VAL A 637 9.70 -16.74 10.62
C VAL A 637 10.18 -16.76 9.15
N SER A 638 11.48 -16.91 8.94
CA SER A 638 12.07 -17.02 7.60
C SER A 638 12.23 -18.46 7.10
N ASP A 639 12.17 -19.47 7.97
CA ASP A 639 12.57 -20.85 7.63
C ASP A 639 11.45 -21.90 7.71
N LEU A 640 10.20 -21.53 8.04
CA LEU A 640 9.06 -22.44 8.11
C LEU A 640 8.45 -22.80 6.74
N GLU A 641 9.30 -23.09 5.77
CA GLU A 641 8.90 -23.71 4.51
C GLU A 641 9.76 -24.92 4.20
N GLU A 642 9.77 -25.93 5.03
CA GLU A 642 10.23 -27.25 4.61
C GLU A 642 9.37 -28.38 5.15
N ASP A 643 9.03 -29.23 4.19
CA ASP A 643 8.57 -30.60 4.21
C ASP A 643 7.12 -30.91 4.55
N HIS A 644 6.38 -31.18 3.48
CA HIS A 644 5.37 -32.25 3.52
C HIS A 644 5.15 -32.87 2.14
N ASP A 645 5.66 -34.04 1.96
CA ASP A 645 5.22 -34.99 0.93
C ASP A 645 4.14 -35.91 1.49
N ALA A 646 3.09 -36.06 0.71
CA ALA A 646 1.90 -36.80 1.01
C ALA A 646 1.87 -38.17 0.32
N HIS A 647 1.33 -39.16 0.96
CA HIS A 647 0.70 -40.29 0.25
C HIS A 647 -0.57 -40.81 0.96
N SER A 648 -1.59 -40.98 0.17
CA SER A 648 -2.94 -41.41 0.44
C SER A 648 -3.10 -42.92 0.27
N ARG A 649 -3.95 -43.59 1.06
CA ARG A 649 -4.85 -44.65 0.63
C ARG A 649 -5.86 -45.15 1.69
N THR A 650 -6.95 -45.68 1.23
CA THR A 650 -8.32 -45.89 1.66
C THR A 650 -8.66 -47.12 2.56
N SER A 651 -9.76 -47.05 3.23
CA SER A 651 -10.54 -47.60 4.33
C SER A 651 -11.35 -48.86 4.14
N ILE A 652 -12.03 -49.45 5.18
CA ILE A 652 -13.37 -50.08 5.18
C ILE A 652 -13.87 -50.63 6.55
N GLN A 653 -15.17 -50.90 6.75
CA GLN A 653 -16.07 -50.94 7.93
C GLN A 653 -16.57 -52.30 8.45
N THR A 654 -17.22 -52.33 9.67
CA THR A 654 -18.18 -53.37 10.17
C THR A 654 -19.16 -52.79 11.20
N GLU A 655 -20.44 -53.31 11.20
CA GLU A 655 -21.56 -52.87 12.03
C GLU A 655 -21.82 -53.74 13.27
N GLY A 656 -22.44 -53.15 14.31
CA GLY A 656 -23.02 -53.86 15.47
C GLY A 656 -22.74 -53.29 16.86
N LYS A 657 -21.76 -52.39 17.01
CA LYS A 657 -21.49 -51.61 18.24
C LYS A 657 -21.32 -50.15 17.85
N THR A 658 -21.52 -49.18 18.77
CA THR A 658 -21.21 -47.79 18.50
C THR A 658 -19.82 -47.71 17.89
N ASP A 659 -19.64 -46.98 16.81
CA ASP A 659 -18.36 -46.91 16.09
C ASP A 659 -17.21 -46.51 17.01
N ARG A 660 -17.49 -45.70 18.04
CA ARG A 660 -16.57 -45.36 19.12
C ARG A 660 -16.10 -46.56 19.91
N ALA A 661 -17.01 -47.50 20.23
CA ALA A 661 -16.67 -48.75 20.98
C ALA A 661 -15.81 -49.69 20.12
N LYS A 662 -15.97 -49.68 18.80
CA LYS A 662 -15.13 -50.47 17.89
C LYS A 662 -13.69 -49.99 17.87
N MET A 663 -13.44 -48.73 18.04
CA MET A 663 -12.10 -48.14 18.10
C MET A 663 -11.31 -48.62 19.32
N THR A 664 -11.98 -48.97 20.39
CA THR A 664 -11.30 -49.53 21.60
C THR A 664 -10.89 -51.02 21.43
N GLN A 665 -11.38 -51.70 20.40
CA GLN A 665 -11.10 -53.12 20.11
C GLN A 665 -10.01 -53.34 19.05
N LEU A 666 -9.35 -52.27 18.57
CA LEU A 666 -8.24 -52.37 17.62
C LEU A 666 -7.02 -53.11 18.23
N PRO A 667 -6.22 -53.83 17.42
CA PRO A 667 -4.95 -54.40 17.86
C PRO A 667 -4.04 -53.39 18.53
N GLU A 668 -3.24 -53.81 19.50
CA GLU A 668 -2.38 -52.92 20.29
C GLU A 668 -1.37 -52.14 19.45
N ALA A 669 -0.78 -52.82 18.44
CA ALA A 669 0.14 -52.17 17.49
C ALA A 669 -0.52 -51.02 16.65
N GLU A 670 -1.82 -51.19 16.34
CA GLU A 670 -2.58 -50.12 15.62
C GLU A 670 -2.94 -48.98 16.56
N LYS A 671 -3.28 -49.28 17.82
CA LYS A 671 -3.51 -48.25 18.84
C LYS A 671 -2.25 -47.42 19.11
N GLU A 672 -1.08 -48.02 19.08
CA GLU A 672 0.21 -47.33 19.28
C GLU A 672 0.50 -46.35 18.15
N LYS A 673 0.30 -46.73 16.87
CA LYS A 673 0.42 -45.84 15.73
C LYS A 673 -0.58 -44.68 15.78
N ILE A 674 -1.82 -44.95 16.15
CA ILE A 674 -2.83 -43.91 16.36
C ILE A 674 -2.39 -42.97 17.49
N ALA A 675 -1.85 -43.50 18.58
CA ALA A 675 -1.38 -42.73 19.71
C ALA A 675 -0.22 -41.81 19.35
N GLU A 676 0.71 -42.27 18.50
CA GLU A 676 1.81 -41.48 17.98
C GLU A 676 1.30 -40.30 17.13
N GLN A 677 0.40 -40.53 16.17
CA GLN A 677 -0.19 -39.49 15.35
C GLN A 677 -1.03 -38.50 16.16
N VAL A 678 -1.73 -38.94 17.16
CA VAL A 678 -2.46 -38.08 18.10
C VAL A 678 -1.50 -37.24 18.94
N ALA A 679 -0.33 -37.78 19.31
CA ALA A 679 0.70 -37.03 20.02
C ALA A 679 1.22 -35.88 19.15
N ASP A 680 1.48 -36.11 17.86
CA ASP A 680 1.88 -35.10 16.91
C ASP A 680 0.77 -34.09 16.68
N PHE A 681 -0.47 -34.50 16.51
CA PHE A 681 -1.62 -33.61 16.43
C PHE A 681 -1.73 -32.71 17.66
N LYS A 682 -1.46 -33.21 18.85
CA LYS A 682 -1.47 -32.44 20.09
C LYS A 682 -0.35 -31.38 20.14
N LYS A 683 0.80 -31.64 19.51
CA LYS A 683 1.85 -30.60 19.38
C LYS A 683 1.31 -29.42 18.59
N VAL A 684 0.74 -29.65 17.40
CA VAL A 684 0.14 -28.61 16.57
C VAL A 684 -1.02 -27.91 17.30
N LYS A 685 -1.83 -28.66 18.04
CA LYS A 685 -2.86 -28.09 18.92
C LYS A 685 -2.26 -27.11 19.94
N SER A 686 -1.15 -27.51 20.58
CA SER A 686 -0.47 -26.62 21.55
C SER A 686 0.04 -25.33 20.91
N GLU A 687 0.49 -25.39 19.67
CA GLU A 687 0.86 -24.17 18.91
C GLU A 687 -0.36 -23.29 18.64
N LEU A 688 -1.47 -23.88 18.17
CA LEU A 688 -2.71 -23.13 17.98
C LEU A 688 -3.21 -22.53 19.30
N ASP A 689 -3.21 -23.29 20.40
CA ASP A 689 -3.62 -22.78 21.71
C ASP A 689 -2.78 -21.56 22.12
N LYS A 690 -1.45 -21.61 21.94
CA LYS A 690 -0.57 -20.48 22.23
C LYS A 690 -0.93 -19.24 21.40
N GLU A 691 -1.24 -19.43 20.11
CA GLU A 691 -1.60 -18.31 19.23
C GLU A 691 -2.96 -17.70 19.55
N ILE A 692 -3.96 -18.51 19.91
CA ILE A 692 -5.33 -18.04 20.15
C ILE A 692 -5.59 -17.64 21.61
N GLU A 693 -4.81 -18.15 22.57
CA GLU A 693 -5.03 -17.96 23.99
C GLU A 693 -4.74 -16.52 24.45
N ILE A 694 -3.85 -15.85 23.76
CA ILE A 694 -3.51 -14.44 24.03
C ILE A 694 -4.61 -13.45 23.62
N TRP A 695 -5.50 -13.85 22.70
CA TRP A 695 -6.50 -12.97 22.14
C TRP A 695 -7.84 -13.08 22.88
N ASP A 696 -8.47 -11.91 23.07
CA ASP A 696 -9.86 -11.83 23.47
C ASP A 696 -10.75 -12.14 22.25
N ASP A 697 -11.73 -13.02 22.42
CA ASP A 697 -12.66 -13.44 21.38
C ASP A 697 -13.89 -12.54 21.22
N THR A 698 -14.12 -11.60 22.14
CA THR A 698 -15.33 -10.73 22.15
C THR A 698 -15.46 -9.81 20.97
N SER A 699 -14.61 -9.70 20.04
CA SER A 699 -14.76 -8.85 18.82
C SER A 699 -13.88 -9.39 17.70
N ASN A 700 -13.51 -10.67 17.78
CA ASN A 700 -12.66 -11.29 16.79
C ASN A 700 -13.21 -12.66 16.38
N ASP A 701 -14.06 -12.65 15.37
CA ASP A 701 -14.70 -13.86 14.86
C ASP A 701 -13.68 -14.87 14.29
N ILE A 702 -12.50 -14.42 13.86
CA ILE A 702 -11.43 -15.34 13.40
C ILE A 702 -10.94 -16.19 14.58
N ILE A 703 -10.75 -15.60 15.74
CA ILE A 703 -10.34 -16.32 16.96
C ILE A 703 -11.45 -17.24 17.45
N VAL A 704 -12.71 -16.79 17.42
CA VAL A 704 -13.87 -17.60 17.75
C VAL A 704 -13.94 -18.84 16.85
N LEU A 705 -13.81 -18.64 15.53
CA LEU A 705 -13.85 -19.75 14.56
C LEU A 705 -12.65 -20.69 14.72
N ALA A 706 -11.45 -20.18 14.96
CA ALA A 706 -10.25 -21.00 15.22
C ALA A 706 -10.43 -21.86 16.47
N LYS A 707 -10.94 -21.31 17.57
CA LYS A 707 -11.26 -22.06 18.79
C LYS A 707 -12.29 -23.15 18.54
N ARG A 708 -13.37 -22.81 17.83
CA ARG A 708 -14.42 -23.77 17.47
C ARG A 708 -13.89 -24.93 16.63
N MET A 709 -13.11 -24.60 15.57
CA MET A 709 -12.49 -25.65 14.74
C MET A 709 -11.54 -26.52 15.55
N CYS A 710 -10.76 -25.95 16.45
CA CYS A 710 -9.85 -26.67 17.33
C CYS A 710 -10.60 -27.69 18.22
N VAL A 711 -11.70 -27.27 18.87
CA VAL A 711 -12.52 -28.15 19.73
C VAL A 711 -13.10 -29.31 18.91
N ILE A 712 -13.69 -29.02 17.74
CA ILE A 712 -14.30 -30.05 16.90
C ILE A 712 -13.24 -31.04 16.38
N MET A 713 -12.08 -30.55 15.95
CA MET A 713 -10.97 -31.42 15.50
C MET A 713 -10.44 -32.29 16.63
N MET A 714 -10.42 -31.83 17.88
CA MET A 714 -10.07 -32.61 19.05
C MET A 714 -11.09 -33.69 19.32
N GLU A 715 -12.39 -33.40 19.27
CA GLU A 715 -13.47 -34.37 19.43
C GLU A 715 -13.39 -35.48 18.37
N MET A 716 -13.10 -35.12 17.10
CA MET A 716 -12.87 -36.07 16.01
C MET A 716 -11.64 -36.97 16.29
N THR A 717 -10.56 -36.38 16.79
CA THR A 717 -9.35 -37.12 17.15
C THR A 717 -9.57 -38.02 18.37
N ASP A 718 -10.32 -37.58 19.37
CA ASP A 718 -10.69 -38.42 20.53
C ASP A 718 -11.60 -39.58 20.13
N PHE A 719 -12.50 -39.41 19.17
CA PHE A 719 -13.30 -40.46 18.58
C PHE A 719 -12.42 -41.58 18.00
N THR A 720 -11.30 -41.26 17.33
CA THR A 720 -10.36 -42.26 16.79
C THR A 720 -9.70 -43.12 17.89
N ARG A 721 -9.74 -42.69 19.14
CA ARG A 721 -9.24 -43.41 20.35
C ARG A 721 -10.35 -44.03 21.15
N GLY A 722 -11.57 -44.04 20.64
CA GLY A 722 -12.73 -44.51 21.35
C GLY A 722 -13.18 -43.64 22.53
N ARG A 723 -12.83 -42.34 22.51
CA ARG A 723 -13.10 -41.35 23.56
C ARG A 723 -13.91 -40.19 23.00
N GLY A 724 -14.33 -39.27 23.87
CA GLY A 724 -14.98 -38.01 23.48
C GLY A 724 -16.50 -38.12 23.30
N PRO A 725 -17.15 -37.01 22.90
CA PRO A 725 -18.61 -36.92 22.83
C PRO A 725 -19.21 -37.59 21.59
N LEU A 726 -18.45 -37.75 20.50
CA LEU A 726 -18.90 -38.34 19.25
C LEU A 726 -19.08 -39.86 19.41
N LYS A 727 -20.23 -40.40 19.00
CA LYS A 727 -20.58 -41.80 19.20
C LYS A 727 -20.53 -42.62 17.92
N ASN A 728 -20.98 -42.05 16.82
CA ASN A 728 -21.15 -42.71 15.54
C ASN A 728 -20.42 -42.00 14.42
N THR A 729 -20.22 -42.67 13.30
CA THR A 729 -19.64 -42.06 12.08
C THR A 729 -20.46 -40.87 11.57
N SER A 730 -21.78 -40.92 11.75
CA SER A 730 -22.68 -39.80 11.44
C SER A 730 -22.32 -38.53 12.22
N ASP A 731 -21.92 -38.64 13.48
CA ASP A 731 -21.48 -37.54 14.32
C ASP A 731 -20.17 -36.95 13.80
N VAL A 732 -19.25 -37.81 13.32
CA VAL A 732 -17.96 -37.38 12.70
C VAL A 732 -18.21 -36.63 11.39
N ILE A 733 -19.17 -37.09 10.56
CA ILE A 733 -19.54 -36.40 9.32
C ILE A 733 -20.15 -35.04 9.63
N ASN A 734 -21.01 -34.96 10.63
CA ASN A 734 -21.58 -33.66 11.06
C ASN A 734 -20.52 -32.73 11.63
N ALA A 735 -19.55 -33.24 12.39
CA ALA A 735 -18.41 -32.52 12.88
C ALA A 735 -17.56 -31.95 11.70
N ALA A 736 -17.28 -32.75 10.67
CA ALA A 736 -16.57 -32.33 9.49
C ALA A 736 -17.33 -31.26 8.70
N LYS A 737 -18.66 -31.31 8.63
CA LYS A 737 -19.50 -30.26 8.04
C LYS A 737 -19.38 -28.95 8.83
N MET A 738 -19.45 -29.02 10.16
CA MET A 738 -19.29 -27.83 11.02
C MET A 738 -17.91 -27.18 10.87
N ILE A 739 -16.85 -27.98 10.69
CA ILE A 739 -15.51 -27.48 10.40
C ILE A 739 -15.50 -26.80 9.04
N SER A 740 -16.08 -27.38 8.01
CA SER A 740 -16.16 -26.80 6.66
C SER A 740 -16.91 -25.48 6.65
N GLU A 741 -18.02 -25.38 7.39
CA GLU A 741 -18.78 -24.13 7.54
C GLU A 741 -17.96 -23.07 8.29
N SER A 742 -17.28 -23.45 9.37
CA SER A 742 -16.40 -22.55 10.12
C SER A 742 -15.22 -22.07 9.27
N GLY A 743 -14.61 -22.96 8.49
CA GLY A 743 -13.55 -22.63 7.54
C GLY A 743 -14.01 -21.68 6.44
N SER A 744 -15.21 -21.87 5.90
CA SER A 744 -15.80 -20.97 4.91
C SER A 744 -16.08 -19.58 5.49
N ARG A 745 -16.52 -19.47 6.72
CA ARG A 745 -16.72 -18.18 7.40
C ARG A 745 -15.38 -17.50 7.69
N MET A 746 -14.37 -18.27 8.11
CA MET A 746 -13.02 -17.76 8.31
C MET A 746 -12.42 -17.25 6.99
N ASP A 747 -12.62 -17.96 5.88
CA ASP A 747 -12.21 -17.54 4.54
C ASP A 747 -12.80 -16.17 4.17
N VAL A 748 -14.09 -15.96 4.37
CA VAL A 748 -14.74 -14.67 4.08
C VAL A 748 -14.12 -13.53 4.89
N LEU A 749 -13.94 -13.72 6.21
CA LEU A 749 -13.38 -12.66 7.07
C LEU A 749 -11.92 -12.36 6.74
N ALA A 750 -11.10 -13.39 6.57
CA ALA A 750 -9.70 -13.22 6.28
C ALA A 750 -9.45 -12.68 4.86
N ARG A 751 -10.31 -12.98 3.87
CA ARG A 751 -10.27 -12.32 2.55
C ARG A 751 -10.63 -10.84 2.63
N LEU A 752 -11.56 -10.45 3.48
CA LEU A 752 -11.83 -9.03 3.72
C LEU A 752 -10.61 -8.31 4.28
N ILE A 753 -9.88 -8.93 5.22
CA ILE A 753 -8.62 -8.41 5.74
C ILE A 753 -7.56 -8.36 4.63
N SER A 754 -7.40 -9.44 3.86
CA SER A 754 -6.45 -9.52 2.75
C SER A 754 -6.70 -8.43 1.71
N ASN A 755 -7.97 -8.16 1.36
CA ASN A 755 -8.32 -7.12 0.39
C ASN A 755 -8.05 -5.70 0.88
N GLN A 756 -8.00 -5.49 2.18
CA GLN A 756 -7.67 -4.21 2.80
C GLN A 756 -6.16 -4.06 3.09
N CYS A 757 -5.41 -5.15 3.05
CA CYS A 757 -3.98 -5.15 3.34
C CYS A 757 -3.19 -4.50 2.18
N PRO A 758 -2.39 -3.47 2.44
CA PRO A 758 -1.57 -2.81 1.42
C PRO A 758 -0.31 -3.60 1.05
N ASP A 759 0.10 -4.52 1.91
CA ASP A 759 1.29 -5.37 1.69
C ASP A 759 0.91 -6.58 0.84
N TRP A 760 1.44 -6.60 -0.37
CA TRP A 760 1.14 -7.66 -1.34
C TRP A 760 1.63 -9.04 -0.88
N SER A 761 2.81 -9.12 -0.23
CA SER A 761 3.36 -10.37 0.28
C SER A 761 2.45 -10.97 1.35
N CYS A 762 2.10 -10.20 2.38
CA CYS A 762 1.15 -10.62 3.40
C CYS A 762 -0.21 -11.02 2.83
N LYS A 763 -0.68 -10.31 1.81
CA LYS A 763 -1.93 -10.63 1.11
C LYS A 763 -1.86 -12.00 0.46
N GLN A 764 -0.79 -12.29 -0.27
CA GLN A 764 -0.60 -13.58 -0.96
C GLN A 764 -0.44 -14.72 0.03
N ASP A 765 0.35 -14.53 1.09
CA ASP A 765 0.53 -15.55 2.13
C ASP A 765 -0.79 -15.89 2.81
N LEU A 766 -1.58 -14.87 3.17
CA LEU A 766 -2.90 -15.07 3.76
C LEU A 766 -3.84 -15.83 2.82
N LEU A 767 -3.87 -15.46 1.54
CA LEU A 767 -4.69 -16.15 0.54
C LEU A 767 -4.25 -17.60 0.34
N ALA A 768 -2.94 -17.87 0.35
CA ALA A 768 -2.42 -19.23 0.25
C ALA A 768 -2.88 -20.11 1.42
N TYR A 769 -2.81 -19.59 2.65
CA TYR A 769 -3.31 -20.35 3.82
C TYR A 769 -4.82 -20.55 3.81
N LEU A 770 -5.58 -19.60 3.26
CA LEU A 770 -7.03 -19.75 3.09
C LEU A 770 -7.38 -20.85 2.08
N GLU A 771 -6.64 -20.96 0.98
CA GLU A 771 -6.81 -22.08 0.05
C GLU A 771 -6.43 -23.43 0.68
N GLN A 772 -5.42 -23.45 1.56
CA GLN A 772 -5.09 -24.65 2.36
C GLN A 772 -6.21 -25.03 3.32
N ILE A 773 -6.84 -24.08 4.02
CA ILE A 773 -8.01 -24.35 4.87
C ILE A 773 -9.12 -24.98 4.04
N LYS A 774 -9.41 -24.42 2.87
CA LYS A 774 -10.44 -24.94 1.98
C LYS A 774 -10.14 -26.35 1.50
N LEU A 775 -8.89 -26.59 1.08
CA LEU A 775 -8.43 -27.91 0.64
C LEU A 775 -8.52 -28.93 1.75
N TYR A 776 -7.96 -28.66 2.93
CA TYR A 776 -7.93 -29.61 4.04
C TYR A 776 -9.28 -29.81 4.71
N SER A 777 -10.15 -28.80 4.74
CA SER A 777 -11.55 -28.97 5.15
C SER A 777 -12.30 -29.91 4.20
N HIS A 778 -12.05 -29.81 2.90
CA HIS A 778 -12.62 -30.70 1.91
C HIS A 778 -12.08 -32.12 2.05
N GLN A 779 -10.77 -32.28 2.25
CA GLN A 779 -10.16 -33.59 2.52
C GLN A 779 -10.76 -34.23 3.79
N LEU A 780 -10.89 -33.49 4.88
CA LEU A 780 -11.48 -33.97 6.12
C LEU A 780 -12.92 -34.42 5.90
N LYS A 781 -13.70 -33.70 5.12
CA LYS A 781 -15.07 -34.06 4.75
C LYS A 781 -15.11 -35.35 3.92
N ILE A 782 -14.22 -35.50 2.93
CA ILE A 782 -14.13 -36.74 2.13
C ILE A 782 -13.72 -37.90 3.02
N CYS A 783 -12.68 -37.79 3.84
CA CYS A 783 -12.25 -38.84 4.76
C CYS A 783 -13.37 -39.28 5.70
N SER A 784 -14.21 -38.34 6.16
CA SER A 784 -15.35 -38.67 7.03
C SER A 784 -16.51 -39.33 6.27
N GLN A 785 -16.76 -38.98 5.01
CA GLN A 785 -17.84 -39.52 4.17
C GLN A 785 -17.52 -40.91 3.60
N VAL A 786 -16.29 -41.14 3.14
CA VAL A 786 -15.83 -42.44 2.63
C VAL A 786 -16.06 -43.53 3.67
N LYS A 787 -15.86 -43.18 4.94
CA LYS A 787 -16.15 -44.11 6.04
C LYS A 787 -17.66 -44.46 6.16
N ALA A 788 -18.54 -43.50 5.80
CA ALA A 788 -20.00 -43.71 5.90
C ALA A 788 -20.60 -44.49 4.70
N GLU A 789 -20.14 -44.27 3.50
CA GLU A 789 -20.66 -44.95 2.30
C GLU A 789 -20.30 -46.42 2.28
N ILE A 790 -19.18 -46.80 2.88
CA ILE A 790 -18.75 -48.20 2.98
C ILE A 790 -19.56 -48.96 4.01
N GLN A 791 -20.20 -48.31 5.00
CA GLN A 791 -21.13 -48.94 5.91
C GLN A 791 -22.41 -49.46 5.26
N ASN A 792 -22.85 -48.87 4.16
CA ASN A 792 -24.12 -49.21 3.51
C ASN A 792 -24.05 -50.38 2.49
N LEU A 793 -22.84 -50.83 2.16
CA LEU A 793 -22.63 -51.86 1.14
C LEU A 793 -22.35 -53.26 1.72
N GLY A 794 -23.07 -53.70 2.71
CA GLY A 794 -23.15 -55.05 3.32
C GLY A 794 -22.24 -56.17 2.77
N GLY A 795 -20.92 -56.04 2.88
CA GLY A 795 -19.96 -57.04 2.46
C GLY A 795 -18.70 -56.98 3.33
N GLU A 796 -18.16 -58.11 3.68
CA GLU A 796 -16.93 -58.24 4.45
C GLU A 796 -15.83 -57.33 3.92
N LEU A 797 -15.36 -56.40 4.76
CA LEU A 797 -14.37 -55.44 4.46
C LEU A 797 -13.19 -55.54 5.38
N ILE A 798 -12.17 -56.15 4.82
CA ILE A 798 -10.84 -56.25 5.39
C ILE A 798 -9.96 -55.24 4.64
N MET A 799 -10.10 -53.97 5.01
CA MET A 799 -8.97 -53.04 4.94
C MET A 799 -8.95 -52.29 6.25
N SER A 800 -7.75 -52.08 6.77
CA SER A 800 -7.53 -51.65 8.13
C SER A 800 -8.29 -50.35 8.43
N ALA A 801 -9.14 -50.38 9.45
CA ALA A 801 -9.70 -49.20 10.09
C ALA A 801 -8.59 -48.17 10.39
N LEU A 802 -7.37 -48.64 10.48
CA LEU A 802 -6.15 -47.83 10.67
C LEU A 802 -5.91 -46.81 9.59
N ASP A 803 -5.99 -47.18 8.29
CA ASP A 803 -5.66 -46.22 7.20
C ASP A 803 -6.69 -45.09 7.11
N SER A 804 -7.95 -45.32 7.38
CA SER A 804 -8.97 -44.28 7.42
C SER A 804 -8.84 -43.40 8.67
N VAL A 805 -8.46 -43.97 9.81
CA VAL A 805 -8.23 -43.23 11.05
C VAL A 805 -6.98 -42.38 10.94
N THR A 806 -5.89 -42.89 10.41
CA THR A 806 -4.63 -42.14 10.19
C THR A 806 -4.83 -41.04 9.19
N SER A 807 -5.57 -41.28 8.09
CA SER A 807 -5.91 -40.22 7.10
C SER A 807 -6.77 -39.10 7.70
N LEU A 808 -7.71 -39.45 8.59
CA LEU A 808 -8.55 -38.48 9.29
C LEU A 808 -7.71 -37.58 10.24
N ILE A 809 -6.82 -38.20 11.01
CA ILE A 809 -5.93 -37.51 11.96
C ILE A 809 -4.96 -36.59 11.16
N GLN A 810 -4.40 -37.08 10.05
CA GLN A 810 -3.48 -36.30 9.22
C GLN A 810 -4.20 -35.12 8.55
N ALA A 811 -5.41 -35.31 8.04
CA ALA A 811 -6.22 -34.22 7.48
C ALA A 811 -6.56 -33.17 8.55
N ALA A 812 -6.89 -33.60 9.78
CA ALA A 812 -7.13 -32.69 10.90
C ALA A 812 -5.86 -31.95 11.31
N LYS A 813 -4.69 -32.60 11.31
CA LYS A 813 -3.39 -31.99 11.60
C LYS A 813 -3.04 -30.93 10.58
N ASN A 814 -3.16 -31.24 9.30
CA ASN A 814 -2.88 -30.27 8.22
C ASN A 814 -3.82 -29.07 8.26
N LEU A 815 -5.12 -29.32 8.54
CA LEU A 815 -6.08 -28.24 8.68
C LEU A 815 -5.77 -27.36 9.89
N MET A 816 -5.36 -27.94 11.01
CA MET A 816 -5.00 -27.18 12.20
C MET A 816 -3.78 -26.29 11.96
N ASN A 817 -2.76 -26.80 11.27
CA ASN A 817 -1.61 -26.01 10.85
C ASN A 817 -2.05 -24.81 9.96
N ALA A 818 -2.91 -25.04 8.98
CA ALA A 818 -3.43 -23.99 8.14
C ALA A 818 -4.22 -22.93 8.93
N VAL A 819 -4.98 -23.35 9.96
CA VAL A 819 -5.69 -22.42 10.87
C VAL A 819 -4.71 -21.59 11.69
N VAL A 820 -3.63 -22.19 12.24
CA VAL A 820 -2.57 -21.48 12.97
C VAL A 820 -1.99 -20.36 12.08
N GLN A 821 -1.57 -20.71 10.88
CA GLN A 821 -0.97 -19.76 9.96
C GLN A 821 -1.97 -18.68 9.51
N THR A 822 -3.23 -19.04 9.30
CA THR A 822 -4.29 -18.07 8.97
C THR A 822 -4.52 -17.07 10.09
N VAL A 823 -4.54 -17.50 11.35
CA VAL A 823 -4.65 -16.60 12.50
C VAL A 823 -3.45 -15.65 12.56
N LYS A 824 -2.22 -16.20 12.47
CA LYS A 824 -0.99 -15.39 12.45
C LYS A 824 -1.00 -14.35 11.32
N MET A 825 -1.26 -14.79 10.10
CA MET A 825 -1.24 -13.90 8.94
C MET A 825 -2.41 -12.91 8.91
N SER A 826 -3.58 -13.28 9.43
CA SER A 826 -4.69 -12.34 9.58
C SER A 826 -4.35 -11.22 10.56
N TYR A 827 -3.66 -11.53 11.64
CA TYR A 827 -3.16 -10.52 12.58
C TYR A 827 -2.12 -9.62 11.90
N ILE A 828 -1.09 -10.20 11.27
CA ILE A 828 -0.04 -9.45 10.59
C ILE A 828 -0.65 -8.56 9.49
N ALA A 829 -1.55 -9.09 8.67
CA ALA A 829 -2.24 -8.33 7.64
C ALA A 829 -3.08 -7.19 8.23
N SER A 830 -3.80 -7.45 9.33
CA SER A 830 -4.58 -6.43 10.04
C SER A 830 -3.69 -5.30 10.56
N THR A 831 -2.47 -5.61 11.03
CA THR A 831 -1.51 -4.60 11.49
C THR A 831 -0.96 -3.73 10.36
N LYS A 832 -0.99 -4.23 9.12
CA LYS A 832 -0.51 -3.51 7.93
C LYS A 832 -1.62 -2.76 7.19
N ILE A 833 -2.88 -2.85 7.63
CA ILE A 833 -4.00 -2.13 7.03
C ILE A 833 -3.92 -0.64 7.39
N ILE A 834 -3.83 0.18 6.36
CA ILE A 834 -3.87 1.64 6.48
C ILE A 834 -5.34 2.08 6.37
N ARG A 835 -5.87 2.80 7.39
CA ARG A 835 -7.25 3.35 7.33
C ARG A 835 -7.33 4.43 6.27
N ILE A 836 -8.18 4.17 5.29
CA ILE A 836 -8.68 5.22 4.41
C ILE A 836 -9.76 5.96 5.18
N GLN A 837 -9.53 7.22 5.51
CA GLN A 837 -10.64 8.08 5.89
C GLN A 837 -11.46 8.37 4.62
N SER A 838 -12.51 7.58 4.43
CA SER A 838 -13.56 7.93 3.48
C SER A 838 -14.36 9.11 4.04
N PRO A 839 -14.81 10.07 3.19
CA PRO A 839 -15.76 11.10 3.61
C PRO A 839 -17.08 10.54 4.17
N ALA A 840 -17.34 9.24 3.96
CA ALA A 840 -18.53 8.52 4.40
C ALA A 840 -18.44 7.94 5.83
N GLY A 841 -17.43 8.29 6.62
CA GLY A 841 -17.28 7.86 8.01
C GLY A 841 -16.24 6.76 8.22
N PRO A 842 -15.87 6.48 9.48
CA PRO A 842 -14.85 5.48 9.79
C PRO A 842 -15.35 4.08 9.42
N ARG A 843 -14.65 3.38 8.53
CA ARG A 843 -14.88 1.95 8.32
C ARG A 843 -14.37 1.21 9.56
N HIS A 844 -15.26 0.43 10.18
CA HIS A 844 -14.85 -0.44 11.27
C HIS A 844 -13.88 -1.51 10.77
N PRO A 845 -12.87 -1.88 11.57
CA PRO A 845 -11.99 -3.00 11.24
C PRO A 845 -12.83 -4.29 11.11
N VAL A 846 -12.40 -5.20 10.24
CA VAL A 846 -13.08 -6.48 10.00
C VAL A 846 -13.19 -7.29 11.30
N VAL A 847 -12.10 -7.30 12.06
CA VAL A 847 -12.03 -7.90 13.41
C VAL A 847 -11.15 -7.06 14.31
N MET A 848 -11.35 -7.14 15.62
CA MET A 848 -10.53 -6.41 16.59
C MET A 848 -9.58 -7.37 17.31
N TRP A 849 -8.29 -7.05 17.25
CA TRP A 849 -7.24 -7.81 17.92
C TRP A 849 -6.99 -7.25 19.31
N ARG A 850 -7.64 -7.84 20.32
CA ARG A 850 -7.53 -7.46 21.73
C ARG A 850 -6.78 -8.54 22.49
N MET A 851 -5.74 -8.19 23.24
CA MET A 851 -5.06 -9.15 24.12
C MET A 851 -5.90 -9.39 25.39
N LYS A 852 -5.98 -10.64 25.83
CA LYS A 852 -6.50 -10.95 27.15
C LYS A 852 -5.64 -10.28 28.22
N ALA A 853 -6.28 -9.64 29.17
CA ALA A 853 -5.59 -9.18 30.37
C ALA A 853 -4.91 -10.38 31.04
N PRO A 854 -3.62 -10.29 31.44
CA PRO A 854 -3.00 -11.35 32.20
C PRO A 854 -3.82 -11.59 33.48
N GLU A 855 -4.20 -12.83 33.75
CA GLU A 855 -4.84 -13.24 35.01
C GLU A 855 -3.89 -12.96 36.18
N LYS A 856 -3.89 -11.73 36.64
CA LYS A 856 -3.39 -11.44 38.00
C LYS A 856 -4.48 -11.88 38.95
N LYS A 857 -4.22 -12.90 39.72
CA LYS A 857 -5.01 -13.17 40.93
C LYS A 857 -5.00 -11.87 41.73
N PRO A 858 -6.16 -11.21 41.92
CA PRO A 858 -6.18 -9.93 42.59
C PRO A 858 -5.87 -10.14 44.07
N LEU A 859 -4.72 -9.64 44.50
CA LEU A 859 -4.46 -9.45 45.93
C LEU A 859 -5.31 -8.33 46.53
N ILE A 860 -5.93 -7.47 45.70
CA ILE A 860 -6.87 -6.44 46.10
C ILE A 860 -7.85 -6.24 44.96
N LYS A 861 -9.16 -6.28 45.24
CA LYS A 861 -10.21 -5.84 44.32
C LYS A 861 -10.00 -4.34 44.04
N LYS A 862 -9.41 -3.99 42.95
CA LYS A 862 -9.54 -2.69 42.35
C LYS A 862 -10.46 -2.73 41.14
N GLU A 863 -11.23 -1.68 40.99
CA GLU A 863 -12.17 -1.35 39.93
C GLU A 863 -11.72 -1.81 38.55
N LYS A 864 -12.66 -2.20 37.72
CA LYS A 864 -12.51 -2.78 36.40
C LYS A 864 -11.26 -2.25 35.70
N PRO A 865 -10.28 -3.09 35.37
CA PRO A 865 -9.18 -2.66 34.54
C PRO A 865 -9.77 -2.22 33.21
N GLU A 866 -9.48 -0.99 32.77
CA GLU A 866 -9.70 -0.56 31.41
C GLU A 866 -9.15 -1.64 30.49
N GLU A 867 -10.00 -2.10 29.59
CA GLU A 867 -9.74 -3.21 28.71
C GLU A 867 -8.41 -3.01 28.00
N ILE A 868 -7.49 -3.96 28.22
CA ILE A 868 -6.16 -3.96 27.59
C ILE A 868 -6.35 -4.54 26.21
N TYR A 869 -6.30 -3.67 25.21
CA TYR A 869 -6.40 -4.07 23.80
C TYR A 869 -5.03 -4.32 23.20
N ALA A 870 -4.88 -5.40 22.45
CA ALA A 870 -3.82 -5.51 21.45
C ALA A 870 -4.03 -4.43 20.41
N ALA A 871 -2.94 -3.88 19.88
CA ALA A 871 -3.04 -2.92 18.83
C ALA A 871 -3.77 -3.53 17.63
N VAL A 872 -4.99 -3.10 17.45
CA VAL A 872 -5.56 -3.10 16.13
C VAL A 872 -4.87 -1.93 15.44
N ARG A 873 -4.13 -2.21 14.40
CA ARG A 873 -3.71 -1.13 13.50
C ARG A 873 -4.98 -0.38 13.17
N ARG A 874 -5.07 0.87 13.64
CA ARG A 874 -6.19 1.75 13.31
C ARG A 874 -6.30 1.66 11.82
N GLY A 875 -7.18 0.73 11.36
CA GLY A 875 -7.28 0.40 10.00
C GLY A 875 -7.33 1.71 9.28
N SER A 876 -6.24 2.04 8.62
CA SER A 876 -6.06 3.28 7.90
C SER A 876 -6.46 4.54 8.66
N ALA A 877 -6.04 4.71 9.90
CA ALA A 877 -5.99 6.05 10.43
C ALA A 877 -4.80 6.85 9.89
N LYS A 878 -3.81 6.27 9.23
CA LYS A 878 -3.29 6.98 8.09
C LYS A 878 -4.51 7.10 7.18
N LYS A 879 -5.17 8.29 7.21
CA LYS A 879 -5.93 8.77 6.08
C LYS A 879 -5.23 8.10 4.90
N LYS A 880 -5.97 7.46 3.95
CA LYS A 880 -5.49 7.60 2.59
C LYS A 880 -5.50 9.13 2.42
N ILE A 881 -4.57 9.72 3.06
CA ILE A 881 -4.09 10.97 2.60
C ILE A 881 -3.57 10.50 1.26
N HIS A 882 -4.40 10.76 0.28
CA HIS A 882 -3.94 10.72 -1.09
C HIS A 882 -2.53 11.26 -0.98
N PRO A 883 -1.53 10.56 -1.49
CA PRO A 883 -0.11 10.94 -1.36
C PRO A 883 0.13 12.41 -1.54
N ILE A 884 -0.68 12.98 -2.37
CA ILE A 884 -0.64 14.37 -2.76
C ILE A 884 -1.48 15.23 -1.82
N GLN A 885 -2.40 14.70 -1.01
CA GLN A 885 -3.03 15.43 0.08
C GLN A 885 -2.05 15.76 1.21
N ILE A 886 -1.05 14.92 1.46
CA ILE A 886 0.07 15.27 2.34
C ILE A 886 0.76 16.52 1.78
N MET A 887 1.00 16.58 0.47
CA MET A 887 1.60 17.74 -0.18
C MET A 887 0.65 18.94 -0.26
N SER A 888 -0.67 18.75 -0.34
CA SER A 888 -1.65 19.84 -0.32
C SER A 888 -2.01 20.36 1.08
N GLU A 889 -1.81 19.55 2.13
CA GLU A 889 -1.91 19.94 3.52
C GLU A 889 -0.65 20.66 4.03
N PHE A 890 0.37 20.87 3.21
CA PHE A 890 1.40 21.84 3.48
C PHE A 890 0.70 23.19 3.66
N ARG A 891 0.49 23.56 4.91
CA ARG A 891 0.14 24.92 5.25
C ARG A 891 1.29 25.78 4.79
N GLY A 892 1.11 26.45 3.65
CA GLY A 892 1.96 27.58 3.33
C GLY A 892 1.98 28.44 4.59
N ARG A 893 3.17 28.76 5.09
CA ARG A 893 3.28 29.70 6.19
C ARG A 893 2.40 30.90 5.85
N GLU A 894 1.36 31.09 6.62
CA GLU A 894 0.69 32.38 6.64
C GLU A 894 1.78 33.37 7.03
N ILE A 895 2.20 34.14 6.06
CA ILE A 895 3.08 35.29 6.32
C ILE A 895 2.22 36.27 7.12
N PRO A 896 2.69 36.74 8.31
CA PRO A 896 1.93 37.68 9.12
C PRO A 896 1.59 38.97 8.37
#